data_dbd46c375cbf48cc256645ef67063f87
#
_entry.id   dbd46c375cbf48cc256645ef67063f87
#
_cell.length_a   1.000
_cell.length_b   1.000
_cell.length_c   1.000
_cell.angle_alpha   90.00
_cell.angle_beta   90.00
_cell.angle_gamma   90.00
#
_symmetry.space_group_name_H-M   'P 1'
#
loop_
_entity.id
_entity.type
_entity.pdbx_description
1 polymer ?
#
loop_
_entity_poly.entity_id
_entity_poly.type
_entity_poly.pdbx_seq_one_letter_code
_entity_poly.pdbx_strand_id
1 'polypeptide(L)'
;EMCIRDRINIEEEMKSSYIDYSMSVIVARALPDVRDGFKPVHRRILYGMIELGNTSDKAYKKSARIVGEVLGKYHPHGDSSVYGALVRMAQDWAMRYPLVDGQGNFGSVDGDSPAAMRYTEARLKKIGEEMMQDLYKETVDFQNNFDDTLQEPTVMPTRIPNLLVNGASGIAVGMATNMPTHNLSEVIDACIAYIDNNDIDIEGLMQYVKAPDFPTGGYIYGISGVRDAYETGRGRVVMRAKAEIETHTTHDKIIVNEIPYNVNKKELIENIASLVNDKKIDGISYVNDESDREGMRIVIDVKRDANASVVLNKLFKMTALQTSFGVNNIALVHGRPKMLNLKDLIRYFVEHRHDVVIRRTQYDLRKAQERAHILEGLIIASDNIDEVIRIIRAAKTPNDAIAGLIERFNLSEIQARAIVEMRLRQLTGLMQDQLHAEYEEVMKQIAYYEEILSNDELCKKVIKDELVEVKEKYGDARRSEIVYSSEEFNPEDFYADDQMVITISHMGYIKRTPLSEFRAQNRGGVGSKGSETRDEDFVEHIYPATMHNTMMFFTQKGKCYWLKVYEIPEGTKNAKGRAIQNLLSIDSDDVVTAYLRVKNLNDTEFINSHYVLFCTKNGVIKKTLLEQYSRPRQNGVNAITIREDDKVIEVRMTNGDNEIIIANRNGRAIRFHESAVRVMGRTATGVRGMTLDEDGGDEVIGMICIKDPEAESIMVVSEQGYGKRSDIEDYRKTNRGGKGVKTLNITDKTGKLVAIKSVTDENDLMIINKSGITIRLKVAEVRIMGRATQGVRLINLEKRNDQIGSVCKVTSEEEVTDENSNTDLENITEGESGGTTNSDTNSDLTAEANSEE
;
A
#
# COMPACT_ATOMS: atom_id res chain seq x y z
N GLU A 1 -61.59 -21.91 -27.72
CA GLU A 1 -60.45 -21.00 -27.50
C GLU A 1 -59.27 -21.85 -27.01
N MET A 2 -58.36 -22.12 -27.92
CA MET A 2 -57.14 -22.87 -27.62
C MET A 2 -56.15 -21.87 -27.06
N CYS A 3 -55.92 -21.87 -25.72
CA CYS A 3 -54.79 -21.13 -25.13
C CYS A 3 -53.51 -21.75 -25.61
N ILE A 4 -52.84 -21.11 -26.57
CA ILE A 4 -51.49 -21.38 -26.91
C ILE A 4 -50.66 -20.90 -25.73
N ARG A 5 -50.19 -21.82 -24.89
CA ARG A 5 -49.14 -21.52 -23.88
C ARG A 5 -47.84 -21.49 -24.63
N ASP A 6 -47.34 -20.30 -24.96
CA ASP A 6 -45.97 -20.12 -25.38
C ASP A 6 -45.04 -20.71 -24.35
N ARG A 7 -44.31 -21.76 -24.73
CA ARG A 7 -43.28 -22.33 -23.85
C ARG A 7 -42.02 -21.48 -24.06
N ILE A 8 -41.78 -20.61 -23.11
CA ILE A 8 -40.51 -19.85 -23.05
C ILE A 8 -39.44 -20.78 -22.48
N ASN A 9 -38.31 -20.86 -23.21
CA ASN A 9 -37.15 -21.58 -22.73
C ASN A 9 -36.54 -20.77 -21.56
N ILE A 10 -36.60 -21.30 -20.36
CA ILE A 10 -36.13 -20.61 -19.18
C ILE A 10 -34.65 -20.25 -19.26
N GLU A 11 -33.83 -21.05 -19.93
CA GLU A 11 -32.41 -20.80 -20.13
C GLU A 11 -32.15 -19.59 -21.05
N GLU A 12 -32.93 -19.46 -22.12
CA GLU A 12 -32.84 -18.32 -23.04
C GLU A 12 -33.34 -17.05 -22.39
N GLU A 13 -34.48 -17.13 -21.69
CA GLU A 13 -35.04 -16.01 -20.96
C GLU A 13 -34.12 -15.50 -19.84
N MET A 14 -33.51 -16.40 -19.08
CA MET A 14 -32.52 -16.04 -18.06
C MET A 14 -31.28 -15.40 -18.67
N LYS A 15 -30.77 -15.91 -19.79
CA LYS A 15 -29.63 -15.32 -20.50
C LYS A 15 -29.95 -13.91 -20.99
N SER A 16 -31.11 -13.72 -21.66
CA SER A 16 -31.55 -12.42 -22.13
C SER A 16 -31.73 -11.43 -20.99
N SER A 17 -32.50 -11.81 -19.97
CA SER A 17 -32.75 -10.95 -18.80
C SER A 17 -31.49 -10.61 -18.01
N TYR A 18 -30.53 -11.55 -17.91
CA TYR A 18 -29.26 -11.27 -17.24
C TYR A 18 -28.38 -10.33 -18.08
N ILE A 19 -28.37 -10.46 -19.40
CA ILE A 19 -27.64 -9.54 -20.27
C ILE A 19 -28.24 -8.14 -20.18
N ASP A 20 -29.58 -8.02 -20.25
CA ASP A 20 -30.26 -6.74 -20.16
C ASP A 20 -30.04 -6.07 -18.80
N TYR A 21 -30.12 -6.83 -17.72
CA TYR A 21 -29.76 -6.35 -16.38
C TYR A 21 -28.31 -5.89 -16.30
N SER A 22 -27.39 -6.70 -16.83
CA SER A 22 -25.95 -6.39 -16.79
C SER A 22 -25.65 -5.12 -17.59
N MET A 23 -26.23 -4.98 -18.78
CA MET A 23 -26.10 -3.77 -19.60
C MET A 23 -26.67 -2.55 -18.90
N SER A 24 -27.82 -2.67 -18.27
CA SER A 24 -28.43 -1.59 -17.48
C SER A 24 -27.53 -1.17 -16.31
N VAL A 25 -26.97 -2.12 -15.57
CA VAL A 25 -26.06 -1.82 -14.44
C VAL A 25 -24.78 -1.16 -14.94
N ILE A 26 -24.23 -1.59 -16.06
CA ILE A 26 -23.00 -1.04 -16.63
C ILE A 26 -23.24 0.39 -17.12
N VAL A 27 -24.24 0.59 -18.00
CA VAL A 27 -24.43 1.86 -18.72
C VAL A 27 -25.22 2.88 -17.89
N ALA A 28 -26.26 2.43 -17.17
CA ALA A 28 -27.21 3.34 -16.53
C ALA A 28 -27.06 3.45 -15.00
N ARG A 29 -26.04 2.84 -14.38
CA ARG A 29 -25.91 2.89 -12.91
C ARG A 29 -24.48 3.07 -12.40
N ALA A 30 -23.54 2.17 -12.76
CA ALA A 30 -22.29 2.00 -12.03
C ALA A 30 -21.13 2.81 -12.60
N LEU A 31 -21.04 2.95 -13.94
CA LEU A 31 -19.92 3.58 -14.60
C LEU A 31 -20.21 5.05 -14.93
N PRO A 32 -19.20 5.95 -14.77
CA PRO A 32 -19.32 7.35 -15.17
C PRO A 32 -19.18 7.48 -16.71
N ASP A 33 -19.78 8.53 -17.28
CA ASP A 33 -19.46 8.97 -18.65
C ASP A 33 -18.10 9.69 -18.67
N VAL A 34 -17.27 9.41 -19.66
CA VAL A 34 -15.92 9.98 -19.75
C VAL A 34 -15.92 11.50 -19.91
N ARG A 35 -16.98 12.06 -20.53
CA ARG A 35 -17.09 13.48 -20.87
C ARG A 35 -17.34 14.36 -19.66
N ASP A 36 -18.29 13.97 -18.78
CA ASP A 36 -18.68 14.76 -17.60
C ASP A 36 -18.30 14.14 -16.25
N GLY A 37 -17.86 12.88 -16.25
CA GLY A 37 -17.46 12.16 -15.04
C GLY A 37 -18.61 11.76 -14.13
N PHE A 38 -19.85 11.94 -14.55
CA PHE A 38 -21.02 11.63 -13.73
C PHE A 38 -21.63 10.27 -14.05
N LYS A 39 -22.08 9.63 -12.98
CA LYS A 39 -23.10 8.56 -13.09
C LYS A 39 -24.48 9.19 -13.28
N PRO A 40 -25.45 8.47 -13.82
CA PRO A 40 -26.81 9.03 -14.00
C PRO A 40 -27.41 9.65 -12.74
N VAL A 41 -27.22 9.03 -11.58
CA VAL A 41 -27.75 9.56 -10.30
C VAL A 41 -27.17 10.94 -9.94
N HIS A 42 -25.85 11.13 -10.12
CA HIS A 42 -25.20 12.42 -9.84
C HIS A 42 -25.69 13.51 -10.81
N ARG A 43 -25.77 13.18 -12.09
CA ARG A 43 -26.26 14.08 -13.14
C ARG A 43 -27.68 14.53 -12.86
N ARG A 44 -28.58 13.60 -12.50
CA ARG A 44 -29.98 13.87 -12.15
C ARG A 44 -30.14 14.71 -10.90
N ILE A 45 -29.28 14.53 -9.89
CA ILE A 45 -29.30 15.35 -8.67
C ILE A 45 -28.93 16.79 -9.02
N LEU A 46 -27.83 17.01 -9.73
CA LEU A 46 -27.38 18.35 -10.11
C LEU A 46 -28.43 19.03 -11.00
N TYR A 47 -28.98 18.30 -11.98
CA TYR A 47 -30.03 18.81 -12.86
C TYR A 47 -31.31 19.17 -12.07
N GLY A 48 -31.75 18.31 -11.16
CA GLY A 48 -32.91 18.60 -10.31
C GLY A 48 -32.69 19.78 -9.38
N MET A 49 -31.45 20.00 -8.90
CA MET A 49 -31.12 21.20 -8.10
C MET A 49 -31.19 22.49 -8.90
N ILE A 50 -30.72 22.49 -10.16
CA ILE A 50 -30.81 23.64 -11.05
C ILE A 50 -32.30 23.96 -11.40
N GLU A 51 -33.10 22.94 -11.75
CA GLU A 51 -34.53 23.06 -12.03
C GLU A 51 -35.31 23.63 -10.81
N LEU A 52 -34.91 23.25 -9.60
CA LEU A 52 -35.45 23.84 -8.38
C LEU A 52 -34.97 25.26 -8.14
N GLY A 53 -34.06 25.82 -8.94
CA GLY A 53 -33.41 27.11 -8.70
C GLY A 53 -32.63 27.12 -7.38
N ASN A 54 -31.94 26.00 -7.04
CA ASN A 54 -31.22 25.85 -5.79
C ASN A 54 -29.72 26.13 -5.98
N THR A 55 -29.43 27.30 -6.48
CA THR A 55 -28.09 27.80 -6.77
C THR A 55 -27.35 28.32 -5.54
N SER A 56 -26.07 28.57 -5.67
CA SER A 56 -25.16 28.98 -4.58
C SER A 56 -25.53 30.31 -3.93
N ASP A 57 -26.21 31.18 -4.68
CA ASP A 57 -26.70 32.52 -4.24
C ASP A 57 -28.03 32.45 -3.49
N LYS A 58 -28.71 31.32 -3.51
CA LYS A 58 -30.02 31.09 -2.88
C LYS A 58 -29.92 30.47 -1.49
N ALA A 59 -31.02 30.59 -0.74
CA ALA A 59 -31.13 29.89 0.55
C ALA A 59 -31.08 28.36 0.39
N TYR A 60 -30.53 27.69 1.40
CA TYR A 60 -30.52 26.23 1.47
C TYR A 60 -31.94 25.65 1.39
N LYS A 61 -32.09 24.50 0.77
CA LYS A 61 -33.33 23.74 0.76
C LYS A 61 -33.15 22.43 1.51
N LYS A 62 -34.19 21.94 2.16
CA LYS A 62 -34.17 20.61 2.79
C LYS A 62 -33.77 19.54 1.80
N SER A 63 -32.81 18.69 2.18
CA SER A 63 -32.35 17.59 1.34
C SER A 63 -33.50 16.69 0.89
N ALA A 64 -34.50 16.48 1.75
CA ALA A 64 -35.72 15.74 1.41
C ALA A 64 -36.48 16.34 0.22
N ARG A 65 -36.46 17.68 0.02
CA ARG A 65 -37.11 18.34 -1.12
C ARG A 65 -36.34 18.05 -2.42
N ILE A 66 -35.01 18.11 -2.36
CA ILE A 66 -34.14 17.82 -3.51
C ILE A 66 -34.30 16.34 -3.91
N VAL A 67 -34.22 15.43 -2.93
CA VAL A 67 -34.40 13.98 -3.16
C VAL A 67 -35.77 13.69 -3.75
N GLY A 68 -36.84 14.30 -3.20
CA GLY A 68 -38.21 14.12 -3.71
C GLY A 68 -38.39 14.62 -5.15
N GLU A 69 -37.77 15.73 -5.52
CA GLU A 69 -37.78 16.26 -6.90
C GLU A 69 -37.11 15.30 -7.88
N VAL A 70 -35.93 14.78 -7.50
CA VAL A 70 -35.15 13.85 -8.34
C VAL A 70 -35.89 12.52 -8.50
N LEU A 71 -36.45 11.98 -7.42
CA LEU A 71 -37.20 10.71 -7.45
C LEU A 71 -38.48 10.83 -8.29
N GLY A 72 -39.23 11.91 -8.10
CA GLY A 72 -40.50 12.10 -8.78
C GLY A 72 -40.39 12.36 -10.26
N LYS A 73 -39.24 12.92 -10.73
CA LYS A 73 -39.09 13.37 -12.11
C LYS A 73 -38.09 12.57 -12.93
N TYR A 74 -36.99 12.07 -12.33
CA TYR A 74 -35.84 11.60 -13.10
C TYR A 74 -35.31 10.24 -12.66
N HIS A 75 -35.39 9.83 -11.41
CA HIS A 75 -34.68 8.67 -10.89
C HIS A 75 -35.59 7.70 -10.13
N PRO A 76 -36.19 6.69 -10.80
CA PRO A 76 -37.19 5.79 -10.22
C PRO A 76 -36.55 4.68 -9.36
N HIS A 77 -35.74 5.05 -8.35
CA HIS A 77 -35.06 4.13 -7.44
C HIS A 77 -35.26 4.58 -5.98
N GLY A 78 -34.68 3.85 -5.02
CA GLY A 78 -34.84 4.17 -3.59
C GLY A 78 -34.24 5.55 -3.20
N ASP A 79 -34.92 6.23 -2.29
CA ASP A 79 -34.54 7.55 -1.76
C ASP A 79 -33.16 7.56 -1.09
N SER A 80 -32.83 6.45 -0.42
CA SER A 80 -31.52 6.28 0.23
C SER A 80 -30.36 6.34 -0.76
N SER A 81 -30.54 5.85 -2.00
CA SER A 81 -29.50 5.91 -3.02
C SER A 81 -29.24 7.34 -3.52
N VAL A 82 -30.33 8.10 -3.74
CA VAL A 82 -30.26 9.51 -4.14
C VAL A 82 -29.68 10.37 -3.02
N TYR A 83 -30.17 10.17 -1.78
CA TYR A 83 -29.66 10.90 -0.63
C TYR A 83 -28.19 10.59 -0.35
N GLY A 84 -27.79 9.32 -0.40
CA GLY A 84 -26.38 8.94 -0.25
C GLY A 84 -25.45 9.55 -1.30
N ALA A 85 -25.90 9.64 -2.56
CA ALA A 85 -25.14 10.33 -3.60
C ALA A 85 -25.04 11.85 -3.36
N LEU A 86 -26.15 12.49 -2.94
CA LEU A 86 -26.17 13.91 -2.57
C LEU A 86 -25.19 14.20 -1.42
N VAL A 87 -25.24 13.36 -0.37
CA VAL A 87 -24.36 13.45 0.80
C VAL A 87 -22.90 13.36 0.38
N ARG A 88 -22.53 12.37 -0.44
CA ARG A 88 -21.15 12.21 -0.90
C ARG A 88 -20.65 13.43 -1.68
N MET A 89 -21.49 14.06 -2.50
CA MET A 89 -21.13 15.29 -3.24
C MET A 89 -20.90 16.52 -2.35
N ALA A 90 -21.33 16.47 -1.08
CA ALA A 90 -21.12 17.54 -0.11
C ALA A 90 -19.91 17.28 0.84
N GLN A 91 -19.39 16.06 0.89
CA GLN A 91 -18.31 15.66 1.80
C GLN A 91 -16.94 16.09 1.25
N ASP A 92 -16.19 16.88 2.00
CA ASP A 92 -14.86 17.38 1.62
C ASP A 92 -13.72 16.36 1.78
N TRP A 93 -13.96 15.28 2.55
CA TRP A 93 -13.05 14.13 2.64
C TRP A 93 -13.34 13.04 1.60
N ALA A 94 -14.48 13.11 0.91
CA ALA A 94 -14.86 12.15 -0.13
C ALA A 94 -14.61 12.66 -1.54
N MET A 95 -14.76 13.98 -1.76
CA MET A 95 -14.55 14.65 -3.04
C MET A 95 -13.45 15.70 -2.92
N ARG A 96 -12.54 15.74 -3.90
CA ARG A 96 -11.46 16.74 -3.93
C ARG A 96 -12.02 18.16 -4.12
N TYR A 97 -13.08 18.28 -4.92
CA TYR A 97 -13.84 19.51 -5.16
C TYR A 97 -15.33 19.21 -5.00
N PRO A 98 -15.88 19.38 -3.79
CA PRO A 98 -17.31 19.15 -3.52
C PRO A 98 -18.21 20.03 -4.38
N LEU A 99 -19.27 19.45 -4.95
CA LEU A 99 -20.19 20.13 -5.87
C LEU A 99 -21.43 20.68 -5.15
N VAL A 100 -21.71 20.16 -3.96
CA VAL A 100 -22.86 20.53 -3.13
C VAL A 100 -22.35 21.18 -1.85
N ASP A 101 -23.04 22.23 -1.43
CA ASP A 101 -22.86 22.90 -0.15
C ASP A 101 -23.92 22.40 0.82
N GLY A 102 -23.49 21.64 1.85
CA GLY A 102 -24.37 21.00 2.83
C GLY A 102 -24.39 21.76 4.15
N GLN A 103 -25.57 21.87 4.77
CA GLN A 103 -25.77 22.40 6.11
C GLN A 103 -26.41 21.35 7.02
N GLY A 104 -25.76 21.06 8.15
CA GLY A 104 -26.16 20.03 9.09
C GLY A 104 -25.15 18.89 9.14
N ASN A 105 -25.58 17.72 9.63
CA ASN A 105 -24.70 16.56 9.75
C ASN A 105 -24.74 15.74 8.46
N PHE A 106 -23.67 15.80 7.68
CA PHE A 106 -23.43 15.00 6.47
C PHE A 106 -22.48 13.81 6.70
N GLY A 107 -22.33 13.36 7.96
CA GLY A 107 -21.40 12.31 8.34
C GLY A 107 -20.04 12.86 8.80
N SER A 108 -19.13 11.97 9.10
CA SER A 108 -17.75 12.30 9.51
C SER A 108 -16.74 11.34 8.92
N VAL A 109 -15.45 11.66 9.05
CA VAL A 109 -14.32 10.78 8.70
C VAL A 109 -14.28 9.54 9.62
N ASP A 110 -14.96 9.58 10.77
CA ASP A 110 -15.14 8.46 11.69
C ASP A 110 -16.16 7.42 11.22
N GLY A 111 -16.76 7.66 10.05
CA GLY A 111 -17.76 6.76 9.49
C GLY A 111 -19.18 6.94 10.08
N ASP A 112 -19.42 8.05 10.79
CA ASP A 112 -20.75 8.36 11.25
C ASP A 112 -21.71 8.55 10.08
N SER A 113 -22.91 8.04 10.21
CA SER A 113 -23.94 8.20 9.22
C SER A 113 -24.45 9.64 9.17
N PRO A 114 -24.81 10.15 7.98
CA PRO A 114 -25.45 11.44 7.87
C PRO A 114 -26.80 11.44 8.60
N ALA A 115 -27.20 12.60 9.10
CA ALA A 115 -28.55 12.75 9.65
C ALA A 115 -29.60 12.50 8.57
N ALA A 116 -30.80 12.07 8.95
CA ALA A 116 -31.89 11.86 8.00
C ALA A 116 -32.17 13.12 7.17
N MET A 117 -32.52 12.95 5.89
CA MET A 117 -32.66 14.01 4.88
C MET A 117 -33.67 15.12 5.26
N ARG A 118 -34.55 14.88 6.23
CA ARG A 118 -35.45 15.90 6.77
C ARG A 118 -34.76 16.93 7.67
N TYR A 119 -33.58 16.61 8.20
CA TYR A 119 -32.80 17.48 9.08
C TYR A 119 -31.71 18.24 8.34
N THR A 120 -31.15 17.66 7.28
CA THR A 120 -30.09 18.28 6.48
C THR A 120 -30.64 19.21 5.42
N GLU A 121 -29.84 20.19 5.03
CA GLU A 121 -30.14 21.17 3.99
C GLU A 121 -28.96 21.23 3.00
N ALA A 122 -29.26 21.50 1.74
CA ALA A 122 -28.23 21.58 0.71
C ALA A 122 -28.56 22.63 -0.36
N ARG A 123 -27.52 23.10 -1.03
CA ARG A 123 -27.58 23.92 -2.25
C ARG A 123 -26.36 23.60 -3.14
N LEU A 124 -26.37 24.07 -4.38
CA LEU A 124 -25.19 23.96 -5.23
C LEU A 124 -24.02 24.81 -4.71
N LYS A 125 -22.79 24.31 -4.84
CA LYS A 125 -21.61 25.18 -4.78
C LYS A 125 -21.41 25.85 -6.14
N LYS A 126 -20.68 26.98 -6.18
CA LYS A 126 -20.35 27.68 -7.44
C LYS A 126 -19.68 26.75 -8.45
N ILE A 127 -18.76 25.91 -7.99
CA ILE A 127 -18.11 24.92 -8.83
C ILE A 127 -19.11 23.86 -9.39
N GLY A 128 -20.17 23.54 -8.64
CA GLY A 128 -21.25 22.67 -9.12
C GLY A 128 -22.09 23.32 -10.23
N GLU A 129 -22.24 24.65 -10.22
CA GLU A 129 -22.92 25.42 -11.27
C GLU A 129 -22.13 25.45 -12.58
N GLU A 130 -20.78 25.49 -12.51
CA GLU A 130 -19.89 25.40 -13.67
C GLU A 130 -20.05 24.07 -14.47
N MET A 131 -20.52 23.01 -13.80
CA MET A 131 -20.81 21.74 -14.48
C MET A 131 -22.00 21.85 -15.43
N MET A 132 -22.88 22.80 -15.20
CA MET A 132 -24.15 22.97 -15.93
C MET A 132 -24.23 24.27 -16.69
N GLN A 133 -23.13 25.04 -16.74
CA GLN A 133 -23.09 26.30 -17.47
C GLN A 133 -23.41 26.07 -18.94
N ASP A 134 -24.23 26.94 -19.52
CA ASP A 134 -24.70 26.84 -20.91
C ASP A 134 -25.57 25.60 -21.25
N LEU A 135 -26.11 24.88 -20.25
CA LEU A 135 -26.96 23.69 -20.45
C LEU A 135 -28.16 23.96 -21.36
N TYR A 136 -28.77 25.15 -21.26
CA TYR A 136 -29.95 25.54 -22.03
C TYR A 136 -29.64 26.17 -23.41
N LYS A 137 -28.38 26.14 -23.84
CA LYS A 137 -27.94 26.62 -25.16
C LYS A 137 -27.76 25.49 -26.19
N GLU A 138 -28.51 24.40 -26.04
CA GLU A 138 -28.44 23.23 -26.93
C GLU A 138 -27.04 22.59 -27.03
N THR A 139 -26.23 22.77 -25.99
CA THR A 139 -24.82 22.28 -25.94
C THR A 139 -24.70 20.80 -25.83
N VAL A 140 -25.72 20.13 -25.31
CA VAL A 140 -25.79 18.68 -25.11
C VAL A 140 -27.16 18.16 -25.53
N ASP A 141 -27.22 16.84 -25.78
CA ASP A 141 -28.47 16.18 -26.13
C ASP A 141 -29.30 15.87 -24.89
N PHE A 142 -30.61 15.96 -25.03
CA PHE A 142 -31.60 15.60 -24.03
C PHE A 142 -32.28 14.28 -24.40
N GLN A 143 -32.64 13.50 -23.42
CA GLN A 143 -33.45 12.28 -23.57
C GLN A 143 -34.69 12.37 -22.71
N ASN A 144 -35.71 11.57 -23.00
CA ASN A 144 -36.88 11.46 -22.15
C ASN A 144 -36.51 10.80 -20.82
N ASN A 145 -37.17 11.24 -19.75
CA ASN A 145 -37.11 10.60 -18.45
C ASN A 145 -37.81 9.23 -18.49
N PHE A 146 -37.91 8.55 -17.33
CA PHE A 146 -38.41 7.18 -17.21
C PHE A 146 -39.91 7.01 -17.58
N ASP A 147 -40.71 8.07 -17.59
CA ASP A 147 -42.15 8.08 -17.88
C ASP A 147 -42.51 8.90 -19.14
N ASP A 148 -41.53 9.31 -19.92
CA ASP A 148 -41.62 10.11 -21.14
C ASP A 148 -42.34 11.46 -20.98
N THR A 149 -42.50 11.95 -19.76
CA THR A 149 -43.19 13.23 -19.49
C THR A 149 -42.25 14.44 -19.51
N LEU A 150 -40.96 14.25 -19.22
CA LEU A 150 -39.95 15.28 -19.09
C LEU A 150 -38.69 14.87 -19.84
N GLN A 151 -37.79 15.82 -20.00
CA GLN A 151 -36.48 15.56 -20.60
C GLN A 151 -35.37 15.80 -19.58
N GLU A 152 -34.32 15.01 -19.67
CA GLU A 152 -33.10 15.10 -18.88
C GLU A 152 -31.85 15.13 -19.79
N PRO A 153 -30.78 15.83 -19.42
CA PRO A 153 -29.56 15.84 -20.25
C PRO A 153 -28.86 14.49 -20.20
N THR A 154 -28.39 14.03 -21.36
CA THR A 154 -27.62 12.77 -21.48
C THR A 154 -26.22 12.91 -20.88
N VAL A 155 -25.64 14.13 -20.91
CA VAL A 155 -24.32 14.51 -20.42
C VAL A 155 -24.35 15.97 -20.00
N MET A 156 -23.51 16.39 -19.07
CA MET A 156 -23.39 17.81 -18.67
C MET A 156 -22.36 18.54 -19.55
N PRO A 157 -22.60 19.82 -19.88
CA PRO A 157 -21.66 20.63 -20.68
C PRO A 157 -20.52 21.18 -19.81
N THR A 158 -19.93 20.34 -18.95
CA THR A 158 -18.99 20.72 -17.90
C THR A 158 -17.78 21.48 -18.44
N ARG A 159 -17.39 22.57 -17.76
CA ARG A 159 -16.13 23.31 -17.98
C ARG A 159 -14.95 22.73 -17.21
N ILE A 160 -15.21 21.76 -16.32
CA ILE A 160 -14.24 21.17 -15.41
C ILE A 160 -14.03 19.70 -15.79
N PRO A 161 -12.79 19.20 -15.87
CA PRO A 161 -12.47 17.80 -16.14
C PRO A 161 -12.80 16.91 -14.93
N ASN A 162 -14.10 16.84 -14.58
CA ASN A 162 -14.60 16.29 -13.33
C ASN A 162 -14.20 14.83 -13.10
N LEU A 163 -14.14 14.02 -14.14
CA LEU A 163 -13.75 12.61 -14.01
C LEU A 163 -12.33 12.44 -13.45
N LEU A 164 -11.39 13.28 -13.89
CA LEU A 164 -10.02 13.29 -13.36
C LEU A 164 -9.96 13.96 -11.99
N VAL A 165 -10.62 15.10 -11.84
CA VAL A 165 -10.49 15.95 -10.65
C VAL A 165 -11.14 15.32 -9.42
N ASN A 166 -12.36 14.80 -9.55
CA ASN A 166 -13.09 14.16 -8.45
C ASN A 166 -13.03 12.62 -8.46
N GLY A 167 -12.52 12.03 -9.53
CA GLY A 167 -12.48 10.58 -9.66
C GLY A 167 -13.86 9.94 -9.75
N ALA A 168 -13.88 8.63 -9.74
CA ALA A 168 -15.10 7.84 -9.67
C ALA A 168 -14.82 6.45 -9.12
N SER A 169 -15.77 5.87 -8.37
CA SER A 169 -15.72 4.48 -7.94
C SER A 169 -17.06 3.80 -8.19
N GLY A 170 -17.08 2.57 -8.68
CA GLY A 170 -18.32 1.85 -8.94
C GLY A 170 -18.11 0.40 -9.27
N ILE A 171 -19.05 -0.44 -8.86
CA ILE A 171 -19.04 -1.87 -9.12
C ILE A 171 -20.18 -2.19 -10.08
N ALA A 172 -19.83 -2.68 -11.27
CA ALA A 172 -20.77 -3.16 -12.27
C ALA A 172 -20.71 -4.70 -12.37
N VAL A 173 -21.47 -5.26 -13.27
CA VAL A 173 -21.43 -6.71 -13.56
C VAL A 173 -20.18 -7.01 -14.40
N GLY A 174 -19.29 -7.84 -13.86
CA GLY A 174 -18.08 -8.27 -14.54
C GLY A 174 -16.95 -7.22 -14.61
N MET A 175 -17.15 -6.01 -14.10
CA MET A 175 -16.13 -4.95 -14.07
C MET A 175 -16.38 -3.94 -12.94
N ALA A 176 -15.33 -3.22 -12.57
CA ALA A 176 -15.41 -2.15 -11.59
C ALA A 176 -14.58 -0.96 -12.06
N THR A 177 -14.96 0.24 -11.69
CA THR A 177 -14.15 1.43 -11.86
C THR A 177 -13.67 1.95 -10.51
N ASN A 178 -12.44 2.42 -10.44
CA ASN A 178 -11.87 3.06 -9.27
C ASN A 178 -10.82 4.08 -9.73
N MET A 179 -11.25 5.31 -9.95
CA MET A 179 -10.43 6.40 -10.44
C MET A 179 -10.05 7.33 -9.29
N PRO A 180 -8.76 7.65 -9.15
CA PRO A 180 -8.31 8.57 -8.12
C PRO A 180 -8.66 10.01 -8.47
N THR A 181 -8.66 10.87 -7.47
CA THR A 181 -8.83 12.31 -7.58
C THR A 181 -7.50 12.99 -7.95
N HIS A 182 -7.57 14.18 -8.57
CA HIS A 182 -6.40 14.96 -8.98
C HIS A 182 -6.56 16.45 -8.68
N ASN A 183 -5.44 17.17 -8.65
CA ASN A 183 -5.43 18.60 -8.50
C ASN A 183 -5.97 19.29 -9.78
N LEU A 184 -6.90 20.24 -9.61
CA LEU A 184 -7.56 20.93 -10.72
C LEU A 184 -6.57 21.71 -11.59
N SER A 185 -5.64 22.43 -10.97
CA SER A 185 -4.65 23.24 -11.69
C SER A 185 -3.74 22.38 -12.55
N GLU A 186 -3.26 21.24 -12.01
CA GLU A 186 -2.41 20.29 -12.73
C GLU A 186 -3.14 19.69 -13.94
N VAL A 187 -4.41 19.30 -13.77
CA VAL A 187 -5.21 18.71 -14.84
C VAL A 187 -5.53 19.73 -15.93
N ILE A 188 -5.86 20.99 -15.57
CA ILE A 188 -6.09 22.05 -16.54
C ILE A 188 -4.82 22.35 -17.34
N ASP A 189 -3.66 22.44 -16.69
CA ASP A 189 -2.39 22.65 -17.38
C ASP A 189 -2.09 21.52 -18.38
N ALA A 190 -2.40 20.29 -18.02
CA ALA A 190 -2.27 19.15 -18.93
C ALA A 190 -3.27 19.20 -20.10
N CYS A 191 -4.52 19.67 -19.86
CA CYS A 191 -5.49 19.89 -20.94
C CYS A 191 -5.00 20.96 -21.92
N ILE A 192 -4.44 22.05 -21.40
CA ILE A 192 -3.88 23.13 -22.23
C ILE A 192 -2.68 22.60 -23.05
N ALA A 193 -1.77 21.86 -22.41
CA ALA A 193 -0.63 21.27 -23.09
C ALA A 193 -1.06 20.28 -24.18
N TYR A 194 -2.14 19.50 -23.95
CA TYR A 194 -2.72 18.62 -24.97
C TYR A 194 -3.37 19.39 -26.13
N ILE A 195 -4.05 20.53 -25.87
CA ILE A 195 -4.63 21.38 -26.90
C ILE A 195 -3.51 21.99 -27.77
N ASP A 196 -2.37 22.36 -27.16
CA ASP A 196 -1.22 22.92 -27.88
C ASP A 196 -0.46 21.86 -28.71
N ASN A 197 -0.41 20.63 -28.22
CA ASN A 197 0.25 19.52 -28.87
C ASN A 197 -0.53 18.23 -28.68
N ASN A 198 -1.36 17.87 -29.64
CA ASN A 198 -2.18 16.63 -29.58
C ASN A 198 -1.34 15.34 -29.56
N ASP A 199 -0.08 15.40 -30.00
CA ASP A 199 0.82 14.26 -30.03
C ASP A 199 1.62 14.07 -28.74
N ILE A 200 1.44 14.94 -27.75
CA ILE A 200 2.09 14.82 -26.43
C ILE A 200 1.89 13.41 -25.87
N ASP A 201 2.98 12.78 -25.44
CA ASP A 201 2.95 11.47 -24.82
C ASP A 201 2.57 11.51 -23.32
N ILE A 202 2.44 10.35 -22.72
CA ILE A 202 2.02 10.26 -21.32
C ILE A 202 3.11 10.82 -20.38
N GLU A 203 4.39 10.64 -20.70
CA GLU A 203 5.48 11.22 -19.93
C GLU A 203 5.47 12.75 -19.96
N GLY A 204 5.18 13.34 -21.11
CA GLY A 204 4.97 14.79 -21.24
C GLY A 204 3.78 15.29 -20.41
N LEU A 205 2.66 14.55 -20.39
CA LEU A 205 1.50 14.89 -19.56
C LEU A 205 1.79 14.73 -18.06
N MET A 206 2.63 13.78 -17.67
CA MET A 206 3.05 13.59 -16.28
C MET A 206 3.95 14.73 -15.75
N GLN A 207 4.48 15.59 -16.59
CA GLN A 207 5.15 16.80 -16.14
C GLN A 207 4.17 17.79 -15.50
N TYR A 208 2.91 17.77 -15.93
CA TYR A 208 1.82 18.58 -15.41
C TYR A 208 1.03 17.82 -14.33
N VAL A 209 0.49 16.63 -14.64
CA VAL A 209 -0.24 15.78 -13.67
C VAL A 209 0.74 14.80 -13.05
N LYS A 210 1.36 15.21 -11.96
CA LYS A 210 2.46 14.46 -11.34
C LYS A 210 2.02 13.16 -10.70
N ALA A 211 0.90 13.18 -9.99
CA ALA A 211 0.30 12.04 -9.30
C ALA A 211 -1.15 12.36 -8.90
N PRO A 212 -1.97 11.38 -8.45
CA PRO A 212 -3.23 11.65 -7.79
C PRO A 212 -3.12 12.67 -6.66
N ASP A 213 -4.19 13.38 -6.35
CA ASP A 213 -4.28 14.34 -5.25
C ASP A 213 -5.55 14.05 -4.44
N PHE A 214 -5.38 13.43 -3.27
CA PHE A 214 -6.49 12.95 -2.47
C PHE A 214 -7.07 14.04 -1.54
N PRO A 215 -8.39 14.03 -1.29
CA PRO A 215 -9.03 15.00 -0.42
C PRO A 215 -8.47 15.05 1.00
N THR A 216 -8.07 13.90 1.53
CA THR A 216 -7.55 13.73 2.90
C THR A 216 -6.05 13.99 3.03
N GLY A 217 -5.36 14.39 1.94
CA GLY A 217 -3.92 14.64 1.94
C GLY A 217 -3.07 13.37 2.01
N GLY A 218 -2.10 13.35 2.90
CA GLY A 218 -1.15 12.26 3.08
C GLY A 218 -0.04 12.22 2.04
N TYR A 219 0.75 11.15 2.10
CA TYR A 219 1.85 10.91 1.16
C TYR A 219 1.46 9.90 0.09
N ILE A 220 1.84 10.18 -1.16
CA ILE A 220 1.91 9.20 -2.24
C ILE A 220 3.34 8.64 -2.25
N TYR A 221 3.48 7.37 -1.96
CA TYR A 221 4.77 6.72 -1.73
C TYR A 221 5.20 5.89 -2.93
N GLY A 222 6.20 6.36 -3.66
CA GLY A 222 6.67 5.79 -4.91
C GLY A 222 5.82 6.18 -6.13
N ILE A 223 6.49 6.38 -7.27
CA ILE A 223 5.87 6.87 -8.52
C ILE A 223 5.54 5.74 -9.52
N SER A 224 6.11 4.55 -9.35
CA SER A 224 5.97 3.44 -10.30
C SER A 224 4.50 3.05 -10.51
N GLY A 225 3.75 2.86 -9.43
CA GLY A 225 2.33 2.51 -9.51
C GLY A 225 1.44 3.62 -10.08
N VAL A 226 1.86 4.90 -9.97
CA VAL A 226 1.21 6.04 -10.64
C VAL A 226 1.48 6.00 -12.14
N ARG A 227 2.72 5.74 -12.54
CA ARG A 227 3.10 5.60 -13.96
C ARG A 227 2.32 4.48 -14.61
N ASP A 228 2.28 3.28 -14.00
CA ASP A 228 1.48 2.15 -14.49
C ASP A 228 0.01 2.54 -14.69
N ALA A 229 -0.58 3.26 -13.71
CA ALA A 229 -1.96 3.72 -13.78
C ALA A 229 -2.21 4.70 -14.92
N TYR A 230 -1.28 5.61 -15.18
CA TYR A 230 -1.41 6.60 -16.24
C TYR A 230 -1.16 6.03 -17.63
N GLU A 231 -0.25 5.06 -17.77
CA GLU A 231 0.06 4.41 -19.05
C GLU A 231 -0.99 3.37 -19.46
N THR A 232 -1.42 2.55 -18.51
CA THR A 232 -2.28 1.39 -18.79
C THR A 232 -3.73 1.54 -18.37
N GLY A 233 -4.06 2.53 -17.57
CA GLY A 233 -5.34 2.68 -16.88
C GLY A 233 -5.47 1.79 -15.63
N ARG A 234 -4.44 1.01 -15.28
CA ARG A 234 -4.38 0.18 -14.07
C ARG A 234 -3.07 0.38 -13.34
N GLY A 235 -3.16 0.52 -12.02
CA GLY A 235 -1.97 0.68 -11.19
C GLY A 235 -2.29 0.56 -9.70
N ARG A 236 -1.24 0.50 -8.90
CA ARG A 236 -1.35 0.46 -7.45
C ARG A 236 -0.62 1.66 -6.85
N VAL A 237 -1.37 2.66 -6.44
CA VAL A 237 -0.84 3.86 -5.78
C VAL A 237 -0.75 3.59 -4.28
N VAL A 238 0.44 3.66 -3.71
CA VAL A 238 0.64 3.51 -2.26
C VAL A 238 0.39 4.85 -1.60
N MET A 239 -0.52 4.87 -0.62
CA MET A 239 -0.84 6.04 0.19
C MET A 239 -0.36 5.80 1.62
N ARG A 240 0.23 6.82 2.23
CA ARG A 240 0.71 6.79 3.60
C ARG A 240 0.20 8.01 4.37
N ALA A 241 -0.18 7.80 5.62
CA ALA A 241 -0.57 8.86 6.54
C ALA A 241 0.57 9.87 6.76
N LYS A 242 0.24 11.12 6.98
CA LYS A 242 1.20 12.14 7.43
C LYS A 242 1.32 12.03 8.94
N ALA A 243 2.48 11.56 9.38
CA ALA A 243 2.76 11.34 10.78
C ALA A 243 4.09 11.99 11.16
N GLU A 244 4.10 12.67 12.30
CA GLU A 244 5.25 13.36 12.88
C GLU A 244 5.59 12.76 14.24
N ILE A 245 6.87 12.74 14.59
CA ILE A 245 7.33 12.27 15.91
C ILE A 245 7.71 13.49 16.73
N GLU A 246 6.95 13.75 17.79
CA GLU A 246 7.28 14.76 18.79
C GLU A 246 8.06 14.11 19.93
N THR A 247 9.32 14.56 20.11
CA THR A 247 10.19 14.07 21.18
C THR A 247 10.00 14.92 22.44
N HIS A 248 9.58 14.28 23.52
CA HIS A 248 9.45 14.90 24.83
C HIS A 248 10.46 14.32 25.82
N THR A 249 10.74 15.05 26.88
CA THR A 249 11.69 14.61 27.95
C THR A 249 11.30 13.32 28.63
N THR A 250 10.03 12.95 28.62
CA THR A 250 9.50 11.77 29.31
C THR A 250 9.22 10.59 28.40
N HIS A 251 8.71 10.84 27.20
CA HIS A 251 8.34 9.83 26.19
C HIS A 251 8.07 10.51 24.86
N ASP A 252 8.24 9.80 23.76
CA ASP A 252 7.94 10.27 22.44
C ASP A 252 6.45 10.09 22.12
N LYS A 253 5.92 10.96 21.24
CA LYS A 253 4.56 10.87 20.69
C LYS A 253 4.62 10.80 19.17
N ILE A 254 3.80 9.92 18.59
CA ILE A 254 3.54 9.90 17.17
C ILE A 254 2.21 10.59 16.94
N ILE A 255 2.24 11.68 16.17
CA ILE A 255 1.06 12.48 15.85
C ILE A 255 0.72 12.26 14.40
N VAL A 256 -0.51 11.83 14.13
CA VAL A 256 -1.03 11.62 12.78
C VAL A 256 -2.02 12.73 12.45
N ASN A 257 -1.67 13.59 11.51
CA ASN A 257 -2.47 14.75 11.10
C ASN A 257 -3.32 14.46 9.85
N GLU A 258 -2.91 13.53 9.00
CA GLU A 258 -3.63 13.14 7.78
C GLU A 258 -3.62 11.62 7.64
N ILE A 259 -4.74 11.05 7.21
CA ILE A 259 -4.89 9.61 6.97
C ILE A 259 -5.10 9.33 5.48
N PRO A 260 -4.77 8.12 5.00
CA PRO A 260 -4.98 7.75 3.61
C PRO A 260 -6.44 7.84 3.21
N TYR A 261 -6.69 8.16 1.94
CA TYR A 261 -8.03 8.29 1.39
C TYR A 261 -8.85 7.01 1.54
N ASN A 262 -10.14 7.15 1.86
CA ASN A 262 -11.09 6.07 2.15
C ASN A 262 -10.77 5.24 3.41
N VAL A 263 -9.90 5.70 4.29
CA VAL A 263 -9.68 5.07 5.61
C VAL A 263 -10.63 5.68 6.64
N ASN A 264 -11.30 4.83 7.40
CA ASN A 264 -12.12 5.24 8.53
C ASN A 264 -11.22 5.47 9.76
N LYS A 265 -11.26 6.69 10.34
CA LYS A 265 -10.40 7.08 11.46
C LYS A 265 -10.67 6.25 12.71
N LYS A 266 -11.93 6.05 13.06
CA LYS A 266 -12.35 5.26 14.23
C LYS A 266 -11.90 3.80 14.12
N GLU A 267 -12.17 3.15 12.98
CA GLU A 267 -11.73 1.77 12.73
C GLU A 267 -10.20 1.65 12.76
N LEU A 268 -9.48 2.65 12.29
CA LEU A 268 -8.03 2.70 12.34
C LEU A 268 -7.54 2.71 13.80
N ILE A 269 -8.10 3.57 14.65
CA ILE A 269 -7.75 3.67 16.08
C ILE A 269 -8.09 2.36 16.81
N GLU A 270 -9.27 1.80 16.58
CA GLU A 270 -9.68 0.51 17.16
C GLU A 270 -8.76 -0.63 16.73
N ASN A 271 -8.31 -0.65 15.47
CA ASN A 271 -7.38 -1.64 14.96
C ASN A 271 -6.00 -1.50 15.62
N ILE A 272 -5.48 -0.27 15.76
CA ILE A 272 -4.22 -0.02 16.48
C ILE A 272 -4.32 -0.54 17.91
N ALA A 273 -5.40 -0.20 18.62
CA ALA A 273 -5.64 -0.64 20.00
C ALA A 273 -5.71 -2.17 20.11
N SER A 274 -6.36 -2.84 19.16
CA SER A 274 -6.43 -4.30 19.09
C SER A 274 -5.05 -4.93 18.92
N LEU A 275 -4.23 -4.40 18.00
CA LEU A 275 -2.86 -4.90 17.75
C LEU A 275 -1.95 -4.72 18.98
N VAL A 276 -2.16 -3.66 19.76
CA VAL A 276 -1.44 -3.45 21.04
C VAL A 276 -1.90 -4.46 22.09
N ASN A 277 -3.21 -4.68 22.23
CA ASN A 277 -3.77 -5.64 23.17
C ASN A 277 -3.35 -7.09 22.85
N ASP A 278 -3.31 -7.43 21.56
CA ASP A 278 -2.83 -8.72 21.04
C ASP A 278 -1.31 -8.89 21.15
N LYS A 279 -0.59 -7.86 21.62
CA LYS A 279 0.89 -7.82 21.72
C LYS A 279 1.60 -8.02 20.38
N LYS A 280 0.96 -7.68 19.27
CA LYS A 280 1.55 -7.70 17.94
C LYS A 280 2.41 -6.45 17.68
N ILE A 281 2.02 -5.33 18.29
CA ILE A 281 2.82 -4.09 18.35
C ILE A 281 3.14 -3.81 19.81
N ASP A 282 4.43 -3.90 20.16
CA ASP A 282 4.94 -3.43 21.45
C ASP A 282 5.43 -1.98 21.31
N GLY A 283 5.47 -1.27 22.41
CA GLY A 283 6.03 0.09 22.47
C GLY A 283 4.99 1.19 22.50
N ILE A 284 3.70 0.89 22.35
CA ILE A 284 2.63 1.87 22.50
C ILE A 284 2.06 1.80 23.93
N SER A 285 1.90 2.96 24.57
CA SER A 285 1.28 3.06 25.89
C SER A 285 -0.19 3.44 25.80
N TYR A 286 -0.53 4.38 24.92
CA TYR A 286 -1.89 4.89 24.77
C TYR A 286 -2.14 5.40 23.33
N VAL A 287 -3.38 5.36 22.88
CA VAL A 287 -3.82 5.95 21.62
C VAL A 287 -5.03 6.82 21.90
N ASN A 288 -4.97 8.07 21.51
CA ASN A 288 -6.02 9.06 21.73
C ASN A 288 -6.39 9.77 20.44
N ASP A 289 -7.67 10.11 20.30
CA ASP A 289 -8.18 11.00 19.25
C ASP A 289 -8.35 12.40 19.84
N GLU A 290 -7.50 13.31 19.41
CA GLU A 290 -7.52 14.72 19.82
C GLU A 290 -8.00 15.62 18.66
N SER A 291 -8.66 15.03 17.65
CA SER A 291 -9.19 15.78 16.52
C SER A 291 -10.24 16.79 16.96
N ASP A 292 -10.12 18.03 16.47
CA ASP A 292 -11.02 19.14 16.78
C ASP A 292 -11.39 19.94 15.51
N ARG A 293 -11.80 21.20 15.69
CA ARG A 293 -12.17 22.09 14.57
C ARG A 293 -10.97 22.58 13.76
N GLU A 294 -9.77 22.52 14.32
CA GLU A 294 -8.53 22.91 13.66
C GLU A 294 -8.00 21.82 12.72
N GLY A 295 -8.40 20.54 12.98
CA GLY A 295 -8.05 19.45 12.10
C GLY A 295 -8.03 18.09 12.79
N MET A 296 -7.58 17.09 12.01
CA MET A 296 -7.39 15.74 12.49
C MET A 296 -6.09 15.64 13.30
N ARG A 297 -6.17 15.02 14.48
CA ARG A 297 -5.03 14.78 15.34
C ARG A 297 -5.19 13.47 16.09
N ILE A 298 -4.53 12.41 15.64
CA ILE A 298 -4.46 11.14 16.37
C ILE A 298 -3.10 11.10 17.07
N VAL A 299 -3.12 10.94 18.38
CA VAL A 299 -1.92 10.92 19.23
C VAL A 299 -1.65 9.50 19.72
N ILE A 300 -0.47 8.98 19.43
CA ILE A 300 -0.01 7.67 19.87
C ILE A 300 1.19 7.86 20.78
N ASP A 301 0.98 7.62 22.07
CA ASP A 301 2.03 7.72 23.09
C ASP A 301 2.93 6.49 23.06
N VAL A 302 4.23 6.70 22.89
CA VAL A 302 5.25 5.65 22.84
C VAL A 302 5.85 5.43 24.23
N LYS A 303 6.10 4.16 24.60
CA LYS A 303 6.77 3.83 25.87
C LYS A 303 8.21 4.33 25.87
N ARG A 304 8.75 4.65 27.04
CA ARG A 304 10.12 5.17 27.22
C ARG A 304 11.23 4.28 26.66
N ASP A 305 11.02 2.97 26.72
CA ASP A 305 11.94 1.93 26.29
C ASP A 305 11.75 1.53 24.82
N ALA A 306 10.92 2.24 24.09
CA ALA A 306 10.60 1.94 22.70
C ALA A 306 11.03 3.08 21.77
N ASN A 307 11.51 2.74 20.58
CA ASN A 307 11.87 3.71 19.55
C ASN A 307 10.63 4.07 18.72
N ALA A 308 10.27 5.36 18.72
CA ALA A 308 9.08 5.86 18.03
C ALA A 308 9.11 5.60 16.52
N SER A 309 10.26 5.70 15.85
CA SER A 309 10.39 5.42 14.41
C SER A 309 10.11 3.95 14.10
N VAL A 310 10.56 3.03 14.95
CA VAL A 310 10.30 1.59 14.79
C VAL A 310 8.82 1.27 15.00
N VAL A 311 8.20 1.92 16.01
CA VAL A 311 6.76 1.78 16.25
C VAL A 311 5.97 2.30 15.05
N LEU A 312 6.32 3.48 14.53
CA LEU A 312 5.68 4.07 13.34
C LEU A 312 5.81 3.16 12.10
N ASN A 313 6.98 2.59 11.87
CA ASN A 313 7.18 1.65 10.76
C ASN A 313 6.34 0.38 10.91
N LYS A 314 6.20 -0.16 12.14
CA LYS A 314 5.29 -1.28 12.41
C LYS A 314 3.84 -0.88 12.15
N LEU A 315 3.43 0.32 12.53
CA LEU A 315 2.09 0.86 12.27
C LEU A 315 1.82 0.97 10.77
N PHE A 316 2.74 1.49 9.96
CA PHE A 316 2.62 1.52 8.50
C PHE A 316 2.49 0.12 7.89
N LYS A 317 3.19 -0.87 8.42
CA LYS A 317 3.17 -2.24 7.88
C LYS A 317 1.93 -3.02 8.28
N MET A 318 1.35 -2.76 9.46
CA MET A 318 0.31 -3.59 10.07
C MET A 318 -1.08 -2.94 10.11
N THR A 319 -1.18 -1.65 9.78
CA THR A 319 -2.43 -0.89 9.86
C THR A 319 -2.72 -0.13 8.58
N ALA A 320 -3.91 0.47 8.49
CA ALA A 320 -4.32 1.31 7.37
C ALA A 320 -3.65 2.70 7.35
N LEU A 321 -2.68 2.99 8.25
CA LEU A 321 -1.81 4.17 8.12
C LEU A 321 -0.98 4.14 6.83
N GLN A 322 -0.74 2.97 6.27
CA GLN A 322 -0.31 2.80 4.89
C GLN A 322 -1.23 1.82 4.18
N THR A 323 -1.82 2.25 3.09
CA THR A 323 -2.70 1.43 2.26
C THR A 323 -2.43 1.68 0.78
N SER A 324 -3.04 0.91 -0.10
CA SER A 324 -2.89 1.10 -1.54
C SER A 324 -4.23 1.35 -2.19
N PHE A 325 -4.26 2.35 -3.07
CA PHE A 325 -5.38 2.62 -3.95
C PHE A 325 -5.18 1.87 -5.26
N GLY A 326 -6.03 0.88 -5.52
CA GLY A 326 -6.01 0.13 -6.78
C GLY A 326 -6.71 0.92 -7.87
N VAL A 327 -5.93 1.55 -8.75
CA VAL A 327 -6.48 2.31 -9.89
C VAL A 327 -7.03 1.36 -10.95
N ASN A 328 -8.23 1.68 -11.44
CA ASN A 328 -8.88 0.98 -12.54
C ASN A 328 -9.75 1.98 -13.31
N ASN A 329 -9.22 2.57 -14.37
CA ASN A 329 -9.81 3.68 -15.11
C ASN A 329 -10.79 3.20 -16.17
N ILE A 330 -11.94 2.67 -15.74
CA ILE A 330 -13.02 2.26 -16.67
C ILE A 330 -14.12 3.32 -16.67
N ALA A 331 -14.42 3.89 -17.84
CA ALA A 331 -15.54 4.81 -18.03
C ALA A 331 -16.30 4.46 -19.32
N LEU A 332 -17.47 5.07 -19.47
CA LEU A 332 -18.29 4.94 -20.67
C LEU A 332 -17.79 5.91 -21.75
N VAL A 333 -17.43 5.37 -22.90
CA VAL A 333 -17.11 6.11 -24.12
C VAL A 333 -18.17 5.77 -25.15
N HIS A 334 -18.99 6.73 -25.53
CA HIS A 334 -20.15 6.53 -26.40
C HIS A 334 -21.04 5.34 -25.95
N GLY A 335 -21.33 5.28 -24.65
CA GLY A 335 -22.16 4.24 -24.05
C GLY A 335 -21.50 2.87 -23.90
N ARG A 336 -20.20 2.72 -24.19
CA ARG A 336 -19.44 1.46 -24.06
C ARG A 336 -18.35 1.57 -23.00
N PRO A 337 -18.19 0.59 -22.13
CA PRO A 337 -17.12 0.61 -21.14
C PRO A 337 -15.75 0.43 -21.81
N LYS A 338 -14.80 1.31 -21.50
CA LYS A 338 -13.44 1.29 -22.02
C LYS A 338 -12.45 1.54 -20.90
N MET A 339 -11.33 0.82 -20.91
CA MET A 339 -10.16 1.14 -20.07
C MET A 339 -9.43 2.33 -20.69
N LEU A 340 -9.12 3.35 -19.88
CA LEU A 340 -8.58 4.62 -20.35
C LEU A 340 -7.26 4.93 -19.64
N ASN A 341 -6.28 5.37 -20.40
CA ASN A 341 -5.05 5.96 -19.91
C ASN A 341 -5.22 7.46 -19.66
N LEU A 342 -4.20 8.13 -19.10
CA LEU A 342 -4.28 9.57 -18.80
C LEU A 342 -4.53 10.42 -20.05
N LYS A 343 -3.86 10.11 -21.16
CA LYS A 343 -4.04 10.84 -22.42
C LYS A 343 -5.45 10.68 -22.96
N ASP A 344 -6.02 9.47 -22.91
CA ASP A 344 -7.40 9.22 -23.35
C ASP A 344 -8.42 10.04 -22.51
N LEU A 345 -8.24 10.11 -21.18
CA LEU A 345 -9.12 10.87 -20.29
C LEU A 345 -9.11 12.36 -20.63
N ILE A 346 -7.93 12.93 -20.82
CA ILE A 346 -7.76 14.34 -21.23
C ILE A 346 -8.35 14.57 -22.62
N ARG A 347 -8.07 13.69 -23.58
CA ARG A 347 -8.56 13.79 -24.95
C ARG A 347 -10.08 13.86 -25.00
N TYR A 348 -10.78 12.90 -24.38
CA TYR A 348 -12.25 12.87 -24.43
C TYR A 348 -12.89 14.06 -23.73
N PHE A 349 -12.26 14.59 -22.70
CA PHE A 349 -12.72 15.82 -22.08
C PHE A 349 -12.54 17.03 -23.03
N VAL A 350 -11.38 17.19 -23.66
CA VAL A 350 -11.11 18.28 -24.59
C VAL A 350 -12.00 18.20 -25.83
N GLU A 351 -12.20 17.01 -26.39
CA GLU A 351 -13.15 16.77 -27.50
C GLU A 351 -14.57 17.19 -27.10
N HIS A 352 -15.01 16.80 -25.91
CA HIS A 352 -16.31 17.21 -25.38
C HIS A 352 -16.43 18.73 -25.21
N ARG A 353 -15.39 19.39 -24.68
CA ARG A 353 -15.37 20.86 -24.58
C ARG A 353 -15.44 21.52 -25.94
N HIS A 354 -14.74 21.00 -26.92
CA HIS A 354 -14.78 21.49 -28.29
C HIS A 354 -16.21 21.42 -28.86
N ASP A 355 -16.88 20.28 -28.73
CA ASP A 355 -18.27 20.11 -29.17
C ASP A 355 -19.23 21.08 -28.46
N VAL A 356 -19.07 21.25 -27.14
CA VAL A 356 -19.89 22.18 -26.36
C VAL A 356 -19.69 23.62 -26.81
N VAL A 357 -18.45 24.05 -27.06
CA VAL A 357 -18.15 25.41 -27.52
C VAL A 357 -18.73 25.65 -28.91
N ILE A 358 -18.60 24.73 -29.84
CA ILE A 358 -19.19 24.83 -31.18
C ILE A 358 -20.72 24.94 -31.11
N ARG A 359 -21.39 24.02 -30.39
CA ARG A 359 -22.86 24.01 -30.25
C ARG A 359 -23.36 25.29 -29.56
N ARG A 360 -22.68 25.75 -28.52
CA ARG A 360 -22.98 27.02 -27.86
C ARG A 360 -22.85 28.19 -28.82
N THR A 361 -21.75 28.26 -29.56
CA THR A 361 -21.49 29.33 -30.50
C THR A 361 -22.53 29.33 -31.63
N GLN A 362 -22.96 28.18 -32.15
CA GLN A 362 -24.04 28.05 -33.13
C GLN A 362 -25.36 28.56 -32.57
N TYR A 363 -25.68 28.23 -31.31
CA TYR A 363 -26.89 28.74 -30.65
C TYR A 363 -26.84 30.25 -30.47
N ASP A 364 -25.71 30.78 -29.96
CA ASP A 364 -25.53 32.22 -29.71
C ASP A 364 -25.52 32.99 -31.03
N LEU A 365 -24.89 32.44 -32.11
CA LEU A 365 -24.96 33.00 -33.46
C LEU A 365 -26.39 33.07 -33.98
N ARG A 366 -27.17 31.98 -33.88
CA ARG A 366 -28.58 31.99 -34.30
C ARG A 366 -29.40 33.03 -33.54
N LYS A 367 -29.18 33.14 -32.24
CA LYS A 367 -29.87 34.13 -31.41
C LYS A 367 -29.45 35.57 -31.73
N ALA A 368 -28.17 35.79 -32.02
CA ALA A 368 -27.67 37.07 -32.45
C ALA A 368 -28.24 37.47 -33.84
N GLN A 369 -28.29 36.52 -34.78
CA GLN A 369 -28.92 36.75 -36.11
C GLN A 369 -30.42 37.03 -36.00
N GLU A 370 -31.17 36.26 -35.18
CA GLU A 370 -32.58 36.56 -34.87
C GLU A 370 -32.75 37.96 -34.29
N ARG A 371 -31.84 38.38 -33.37
CA ARG A 371 -31.88 39.72 -32.80
C ARG A 371 -31.52 40.82 -33.79
N ALA A 372 -30.46 40.63 -34.59
CA ALA A 372 -30.05 41.56 -35.65
C ALA A 372 -31.17 41.76 -36.66
N HIS A 373 -31.84 40.69 -37.06
CA HIS A 373 -32.98 40.73 -37.99
C HIS A 373 -34.14 41.60 -37.43
N ILE A 374 -34.46 41.46 -36.15
CA ILE A 374 -35.46 42.33 -35.48
C ILE A 374 -34.98 43.78 -35.42
N LEU A 375 -33.71 44.02 -35.03
CA LEU A 375 -33.15 45.36 -34.96
C LEU A 375 -33.12 46.07 -36.29
N GLU A 376 -32.79 45.38 -37.39
CA GLU A 376 -32.83 45.88 -38.75
C GLU A 376 -34.23 46.41 -39.09
N GLY A 377 -35.28 45.64 -38.82
CA GLY A 377 -36.66 46.08 -38.99
C GLY A 377 -37.04 47.30 -38.17
N LEU A 378 -36.58 47.34 -36.91
CA LEU A 378 -36.80 48.47 -35.99
C LEU A 378 -36.08 49.75 -36.45
N ILE A 379 -34.88 49.62 -37.00
CA ILE A 379 -34.12 50.72 -37.59
C ILE A 379 -34.86 51.27 -38.81
N ILE A 380 -35.28 50.41 -39.78
CA ILE A 380 -36.08 50.81 -40.94
C ILE A 380 -37.34 51.53 -40.51
N ALA A 381 -38.01 51.07 -39.45
CA ALA A 381 -39.19 51.70 -38.92
C ALA A 381 -38.88 53.04 -38.24
N SER A 382 -37.76 53.16 -37.54
CA SER A 382 -37.31 54.37 -36.90
C SER A 382 -36.93 55.48 -37.90
N ASP A 383 -36.26 55.15 -38.97
CA ASP A 383 -35.86 56.03 -40.05
C ASP A 383 -37.07 56.51 -40.86
N ASN A 384 -38.19 55.76 -40.88
CA ASN A 384 -39.41 56.10 -41.61
C ASN A 384 -40.62 56.25 -40.67
N ILE A 385 -40.44 56.83 -39.49
CA ILE A 385 -41.40 56.79 -38.38
C ILE A 385 -42.78 57.38 -38.76
N ASP A 386 -42.84 58.45 -39.49
CA ASP A 386 -44.08 59.08 -39.88
C ASP A 386 -44.94 58.19 -40.78
N GLU A 387 -44.33 57.50 -41.66
CA GLU A 387 -45.04 56.58 -42.57
C GLU A 387 -45.50 55.29 -41.83
N VAL A 388 -44.67 54.77 -40.94
CA VAL A 388 -45.02 53.64 -40.07
C VAL A 388 -46.22 53.99 -39.18
N ILE A 389 -46.25 55.20 -38.56
CA ILE A 389 -47.39 55.69 -37.77
C ILE A 389 -48.65 55.86 -38.64
N ARG A 390 -48.51 56.34 -39.86
CA ARG A 390 -49.63 56.47 -40.76
C ARG A 390 -50.27 55.13 -41.12
N ILE A 391 -49.44 54.09 -41.42
CA ILE A 391 -49.89 52.75 -41.73
C ILE A 391 -50.59 52.11 -40.54
N ILE A 392 -49.99 52.21 -39.38
CA ILE A 392 -50.56 51.60 -38.13
C ILE A 392 -51.89 52.25 -37.77
N ARG A 393 -51.99 53.57 -37.89
CA ARG A 393 -53.27 54.31 -37.65
C ARG A 393 -54.35 54.05 -38.67
N ALA A 394 -54.00 53.75 -39.91
CA ALA A 394 -54.97 53.41 -40.97
C ALA A 394 -55.49 51.98 -40.86
N ALA A 395 -54.79 51.11 -40.22
CA ALA A 395 -55.15 49.69 -40.06
C ALA A 395 -56.29 49.51 -39.05
N LYS A 396 -57.21 48.57 -39.34
CA LYS A 396 -58.37 48.29 -38.49
C LYS A 396 -58.00 47.21 -37.44
N THR A 397 -57.08 46.36 -37.77
CA THR A 397 -56.59 45.29 -36.87
C THR A 397 -55.07 45.29 -36.83
N PRO A 398 -54.43 44.76 -35.74
CA PRO A 398 -52.98 44.59 -35.71
C PRO A 398 -52.43 43.78 -36.91
N ASN A 399 -53.19 42.79 -37.40
CA ASN A 399 -52.77 41.98 -38.55
C ASN A 399 -52.79 42.79 -39.87
N ASP A 400 -53.74 43.73 -40.03
CA ASP A 400 -53.77 44.65 -41.20
C ASP A 400 -52.58 45.58 -41.16
N ALA A 401 -52.18 46.08 -39.97
CA ALA A 401 -50.98 46.88 -39.79
C ALA A 401 -49.72 46.10 -40.18
N ILE A 402 -49.59 44.85 -39.71
CA ILE A 402 -48.48 43.97 -40.06
C ILE A 402 -48.43 43.76 -41.59
N ALA A 403 -49.54 43.42 -42.25
CA ALA A 403 -49.58 43.23 -43.70
C ALA A 403 -49.19 44.52 -44.46
N GLY A 404 -49.66 45.67 -44.02
CA GLY A 404 -49.31 46.99 -44.64
C GLY A 404 -47.83 47.34 -44.49
N LEU A 405 -47.21 47.04 -43.38
CA LEU A 405 -45.79 47.21 -43.12
C LEU A 405 -44.93 46.24 -43.98
N ILE A 406 -45.35 44.97 -44.10
CA ILE A 406 -44.68 44.00 -44.96
C ILE A 406 -44.69 44.47 -46.42
N GLU A 407 -45.85 44.84 -46.95
CA GLU A 407 -46.01 45.32 -48.34
C GLU A 407 -45.18 46.58 -48.63
N ARG A 408 -45.15 47.49 -47.68
CA ARG A 408 -44.51 48.83 -47.93
C ARG A 408 -43.00 48.78 -47.78
N PHE A 409 -42.46 48.13 -46.79
CA PHE A 409 -41.04 48.11 -46.46
C PHE A 409 -40.33 46.80 -46.79
N ASN A 410 -41.05 45.85 -47.41
CA ASN A 410 -40.51 44.46 -47.67
C ASN A 410 -39.93 43.78 -46.43
N LEU A 411 -40.62 43.95 -45.32
CA LEU A 411 -40.25 43.39 -44.02
C LEU A 411 -40.73 41.97 -43.89
N SER A 412 -40.05 41.15 -43.03
CA SER A 412 -40.59 39.89 -42.58
C SER A 412 -41.76 40.06 -41.63
N GLU A 413 -42.59 39.04 -41.47
CA GLU A 413 -43.69 39.06 -40.50
C GLU A 413 -43.16 39.30 -39.04
N ILE A 414 -42.01 38.75 -38.69
CA ILE A 414 -41.36 38.89 -37.39
C ILE A 414 -40.93 40.35 -37.16
N GLN A 415 -40.33 41.00 -38.15
CA GLN A 415 -39.95 42.42 -38.11
C GLN A 415 -41.18 43.31 -37.98
N ALA A 416 -42.20 43.09 -38.84
CA ALA A 416 -43.42 43.88 -38.82
C ALA A 416 -44.20 43.74 -37.50
N ARG A 417 -44.24 42.55 -36.92
CA ARG A 417 -44.83 42.32 -35.60
C ARG A 417 -44.07 43.06 -34.49
N ALA A 418 -42.73 43.00 -34.50
CA ALA A 418 -41.89 43.72 -33.55
C ALA A 418 -42.09 45.24 -33.62
N ILE A 419 -42.36 45.80 -34.85
CA ILE A 419 -42.64 47.20 -35.05
C ILE A 419 -44.02 47.55 -34.46
N VAL A 420 -45.05 46.76 -34.66
CA VAL A 420 -46.40 46.97 -34.10
C VAL A 420 -46.41 46.90 -32.60
N GLU A 421 -45.58 46.05 -32.01
CA GLU A 421 -45.39 45.88 -30.55
C GLU A 421 -44.47 46.94 -29.91
N MET A 422 -43.87 47.83 -30.73
CA MET A 422 -42.94 48.86 -30.30
C MET A 422 -43.63 49.87 -29.36
N ARG A 423 -42.96 50.13 -28.21
CA ARG A 423 -43.47 51.14 -27.27
C ARG A 423 -43.17 52.58 -27.72
N LEU A 424 -44.10 53.53 -27.53
CA LEU A 424 -43.94 54.94 -27.93
C LEU A 424 -42.66 55.60 -27.40
N ARG A 425 -42.16 55.19 -26.26
CA ARG A 425 -40.88 55.70 -25.72
C ARG A 425 -39.66 55.36 -26.59
N GLN A 426 -39.73 54.32 -27.38
CA GLN A 426 -38.65 53.88 -28.27
C GLN A 426 -38.50 54.68 -29.54
N LEU A 427 -39.43 55.67 -29.75
CA LEU A 427 -39.43 56.56 -30.89
C LEU A 427 -38.62 57.82 -30.59
N THR A 428 -37.99 58.02 -29.47
CA THR A 428 -37.17 59.15 -29.14
C THR A 428 -35.80 59.07 -29.81
N GLY A 429 -35.22 60.28 -30.22
CA GLY A 429 -33.92 60.31 -30.91
C GLY A 429 -32.80 59.59 -30.12
N LEU A 430 -32.79 59.72 -28.77
CA LEU A 430 -31.84 58.99 -27.90
C LEU A 430 -31.98 57.47 -28.01
N MET A 431 -33.19 56.94 -28.25
CA MET A 431 -33.42 55.55 -28.41
C MET A 431 -33.06 55.06 -29.82
N GLN A 432 -33.11 55.94 -30.84
CA GLN A 432 -32.59 55.61 -32.18
C GLN A 432 -31.08 55.36 -32.17
N ASP A 433 -30.32 56.22 -31.53
CA ASP A 433 -28.87 56.06 -31.37
C ASP A 433 -28.55 54.79 -30.63
N GLN A 434 -29.36 54.42 -29.61
CA GLN A 434 -29.20 53.14 -28.89
C GLN A 434 -29.51 51.93 -29.76
N LEU A 435 -30.51 51.94 -30.65
CA LEU A 435 -30.82 50.85 -31.56
C LEU A 435 -29.69 50.61 -32.57
N HIS A 436 -29.14 51.73 -33.14
CA HIS A 436 -27.97 51.59 -34.00
C HIS A 436 -26.75 51.06 -33.28
N ALA A 437 -26.46 51.54 -32.09
CA ALA A 437 -25.34 51.04 -31.29
C ALA A 437 -25.51 49.56 -30.95
N GLU A 438 -26.73 49.13 -30.52
CA GLU A 438 -27.04 47.72 -30.28
C GLU A 438 -26.89 46.87 -31.53
N TYR A 439 -27.34 47.35 -32.67
CA TYR A 439 -27.18 46.62 -33.95
C TYR A 439 -25.70 46.42 -34.32
N GLU A 440 -24.88 47.49 -34.20
CA GLU A 440 -23.45 47.39 -34.47
C GLU A 440 -22.76 46.41 -33.52
N GLU A 441 -23.14 46.37 -32.24
CA GLU A 441 -22.60 45.46 -31.26
C GLU A 441 -22.99 44.00 -31.58
N VAL A 442 -24.26 43.75 -31.93
CA VAL A 442 -24.75 42.44 -32.32
C VAL A 442 -24.06 41.95 -33.60
N MET A 443 -23.84 42.87 -34.59
CA MET A 443 -23.11 42.52 -35.83
C MET A 443 -21.64 42.13 -35.55
N LYS A 444 -20.98 42.78 -34.58
CA LYS A 444 -19.64 42.39 -34.14
C LYS A 444 -19.65 41.02 -33.47
N GLN A 445 -20.67 40.73 -32.68
CA GLN A 445 -20.85 39.42 -32.05
C GLN A 445 -21.07 38.35 -33.10
N ILE A 446 -21.92 38.58 -34.14
CA ILE A 446 -22.13 37.67 -35.25
C ILE A 446 -20.81 37.35 -35.96
N ALA A 447 -20.04 38.38 -36.32
CA ALA A 447 -18.76 38.21 -36.98
C ALA A 447 -17.77 37.40 -36.12
N TYR A 448 -17.74 37.63 -34.84
CA TYR A 448 -16.91 36.88 -33.89
C TYR A 448 -17.36 35.41 -33.80
N TYR A 449 -18.65 35.13 -33.71
CA TYR A 449 -19.16 33.77 -33.68
C TYR A 449 -18.90 33.00 -34.98
N GLU A 450 -19.04 33.68 -36.12
CA GLU A 450 -18.70 33.11 -37.43
C GLU A 450 -17.21 32.83 -37.57
N GLU A 451 -16.34 33.68 -36.99
CA GLU A 451 -14.91 33.48 -36.96
C GLU A 451 -14.55 32.24 -36.07
N ILE A 452 -15.17 32.11 -34.89
CA ILE A 452 -14.96 30.90 -34.03
C ILE A 452 -15.35 29.64 -34.75
N LEU A 453 -16.48 29.60 -35.49
CA LEU A 453 -16.98 28.44 -36.18
C LEU A 453 -16.15 28.09 -37.45
N SER A 454 -15.46 29.04 -38.04
CA SER A 454 -14.64 28.85 -39.22
C SER A 454 -13.16 28.60 -38.93
N ASN A 455 -12.70 29.00 -37.75
CA ASN A 455 -11.29 28.94 -37.32
C ASN A 455 -11.10 28.07 -36.08
N ASP A 456 -10.62 26.83 -36.28
CA ASP A 456 -10.37 25.87 -35.22
C ASP A 456 -9.34 26.38 -34.15
N GLU A 457 -8.33 27.14 -34.57
CA GLU A 457 -7.35 27.72 -33.65
C GLU A 457 -7.98 28.75 -32.72
N LEU A 458 -8.94 29.56 -33.21
CA LEU A 458 -9.69 30.48 -32.36
C LEU A 458 -10.61 29.73 -31.40
N CYS A 459 -11.27 28.65 -31.84
CA CYS A 459 -12.06 27.77 -30.97
C CYS A 459 -11.21 27.18 -29.85
N LYS A 460 -10.03 26.65 -30.17
CA LYS A 460 -9.07 26.16 -29.19
C LYS A 460 -8.61 27.23 -28.20
N LYS A 461 -8.42 28.47 -28.68
CA LYS A 461 -8.08 29.60 -27.80
C LYS A 461 -9.20 29.89 -26.82
N VAL A 462 -10.47 29.92 -27.27
CA VAL A 462 -11.62 30.11 -26.38
C VAL A 462 -11.67 29.04 -25.30
N ILE A 463 -11.44 27.75 -25.65
CA ILE A 463 -11.41 26.65 -24.69
C ILE A 463 -10.30 26.86 -23.65
N LYS A 464 -9.10 27.27 -24.08
CA LYS A 464 -7.98 27.56 -23.16
C LYS A 464 -8.30 28.70 -22.20
N ASP A 465 -8.83 29.80 -22.74
CA ASP A 465 -9.19 30.97 -21.94
C ASP A 465 -10.24 30.62 -20.85
N GLU A 466 -11.24 29.78 -21.21
CA GLU A 466 -12.21 29.26 -20.24
C GLU A 466 -11.59 28.32 -19.19
N LEU A 467 -10.65 27.47 -19.58
CA LEU A 467 -9.95 26.59 -18.66
C LEU A 467 -9.06 27.40 -17.68
N VAL A 468 -8.40 28.45 -18.17
CA VAL A 468 -7.60 29.36 -17.33
C VAL A 468 -8.50 30.11 -16.34
N GLU A 469 -9.67 30.59 -16.77
CA GLU A 469 -10.65 31.21 -15.89
C GLU A 469 -11.09 30.28 -14.75
N VAL A 470 -11.38 29.00 -15.08
CA VAL A 470 -11.73 27.96 -14.08
C VAL A 470 -10.56 27.72 -13.13
N LYS A 471 -9.32 27.63 -13.63
CA LYS A 471 -8.12 27.46 -12.81
C LYS A 471 -7.93 28.64 -11.84
N GLU A 472 -8.11 29.87 -12.28
CA GLU A 472 -7.98 31.07 -11.45
C GLU A 472 -9.06 31.14 -10.37
N LYS A 473 -10.29 30.71 -10.67
CA LYS A 473 -11.42 30.78 -9.71
C LYS A 473 -11.39 29.67 -8.67
N TYR A 474 -10.97 28.44 -9.03
CA TYR A 474 -11.15 27.23 -8.22
C TYR A 474 -9.86 26.48 -7.96
N GLY A 475 -8.74 26.86 -8.59
CA GLY A 475 -7.44 26.21 -8.40
C GLY A 475 -6.93 26.40 -6.98
N ASP A 476 -6.39 25.33 -6.40
CA ASP A 476 -5.76 25.31 -5.10
C ASP A 476 -4.44 24.55 -5.12
N ALA A 477 -3.72 24.59 -4.01
CA ALA A 477 -2.49 23.81 -3.86
C ALA A 477 -2.80 22.32 -3.72
N ARG A 478 -1.84 21.49 -4.13
CA ARG A 478 -1.87 20.04 -3.93
C ARG A 478 -1.95 19.72 -2.43
N ARG A 479 -2.82 18.78 -2.05
CA ARG A 479 -2.96 18.28 -0.68
C ARG A 479 -2.05 17.09 -0.41
N SER A 480 -1.99 16.12 -1.34
CA SER A 480 -1.13 14.94 -1.18
C SER A 480 0.30 15.24 -1.60
N GLU A 481 1.27 15.00 -0.72
CA GLU A 481 2.69 15.14 -1.00
C GLU A 481 3.25 13.90 -1.70
N ILE A 482 4.21 14.07 -2.62
CA ILE A 482 4.78 12.98 -3.40
C ILE A 482 6.17 12.63 -2.88
N VAL A 483 6.36 11.38 -2.45
CA VAL A 483 7.66 10.84 -2.08
C VAL A 483 8.15 9.96 -3.21
N TYR A 484 9.15 10.46 -3.95
CA TYR A 484 9.65 9.80 -5.16
C TYR A 484 10.49 8.55 -4.88
N SER A 485 11.06 8.40 -3.67
CA SER A 485 11.84 7.23 -3.32
C SER A 485 10.90 6.03 -3.15
N SER A 486 11.13 4.98 -3.91
CA SER A 486 10.44 3.71 -3.75
C SER A 486 11.12 2.79 -2.74
N GLU A 487 12.16 3.27 -2.08
CA GLU A 487 12.77 2.54 -0.98
C GLU A 487 11.72 2.45 0.12
N GLU A 488 11.11 1.28 0.24
CA GLU A 488 10.44 0.89 1.48
C GLU A 488 11.45 1.16 2.58
N PHE A 489 11.13 2.02 3.53
CA PHE A 489 11.94 2.23 4.72
C PHE A 489 12.29 0.85 5.27
N ASN A 490 13.53 0.45 5.06
CA ASN A 490 13.97 -0.80 5.62
C ASN A 490 14.09 -0.54 7.12
N PRO A 491 13.36 -1.25 7.99
CA PRO A 491 13.54 -1.07 9.45
C PRO A 491 14.99 -1.23 9.88
N GLU A 492 15.81 -1.85 9.03
CA GLU A 492 17.26 -1.99 9.21
C GLU A 492 17.98 -0.63 9.24
N ASP A 493 17.49 0.38 8.50
CA ASP A 493 18.10 1.72 8.44
C ASP A 493 17.99 2.49 9.77
N PHE A 494 17.15 2.04 10.71
CA PHE A 494 16.99 2.63 12.04
C PHE A 494 17.77 1.93 13.15
N TYR A 495 18.44 0.84 12.82
CA TYR A 495 19.33 0.14 13.73
C TYR A 495 20.73 0.17 13.19
N ALA A 496 21.70 0.69 13.96
CA ALA A 496 23.10 0.45 13.65
C ALA A 496 23.33 -1.06 13.60
N ASP A 497 24.14 -1.54 12.63
CA ASP A 497 24.43 -2.97 12.51
C ASP A 497 25.42 -3.45 13.58
N ASP A 498 25.04 -3.18 14.85
CA ASP A 498 25.83 -3.52 16.03
C ASP A 498 25.94 -5.03 16.19
N GLN A 499 27.09 -5.46 16.72
CA GLN A 499 27.30 -6.86 17.05
C GLN A 499 26.53 -7.24 18.32
N MET A 500 25.74 -8.29 18.21
CA MET A 500 24.87 -8.83 19.23
C MET A 500 25.15 -10.30 19.48
N VAL A 501 24.84 -10.73 20.69
CA VAL A 501 24.84 -12.15 21.07
C VAL A 501 23.40 -12.58 21.30
N ILE A 502 22.92 -13.54 20.52
CA ILE A 502 21.61 -14.15 20.71
C ILE A 502 21.75 -15.36 21.61
N THR A 503 21.03 -15.37 22.71
CA THR A 503 20.99 -16.49 23.64
C THR A 503 19.62 -17.17 23.60
N ILE A 504 19.60 -18.49 23.48
CA ILE A 504 18.37 -19.27 23.47
C ILE A 504 18.50 -20.34 24.56
N SER A 505 17.52 -20.39 25.47
CA SER A 505 17.48 -21.39 26.50
C SER A 505 16.79 -22.68 26.06
N HIS A 506 17.00 -23.78 26.80
CA HIS A 506 16.38 -25.08 26.56
C HIS A 506 14.84 -25.01 26.57
N MET A 507 14.26 -24.20 27.41
CA MET A 507 12.81 -23.97 27.48
C MET A 507 12.29 -23.00 26.41
N GLY A 508 13.14 -22.56 25.47
CA GLY A 508 12.75 -21.68 24.36
C GLY A 508 12.62 -20.20 24.71
N TYR A 509 13.36 -19.71 25.72
CA TYR A 509 13.49 -18.28 25.96
C TYR A 509 14.62 -17.71 25.12
N ILE A 510 14.36 -16.59 24.44
CA ILE A 510 15.32 -15.92 23.55
C ILE A 510 15.51 -14.46 23.98
N LYS A 511 16.74 -13.99 23.84
CA LYS A 511 17.11 -12.57 23.98
C LYS A 511 18.28 -12.23 23.08
N ARG A 512 18.47 -10.95 22.80
CA ARG A 512 19.72 -10.40 22.26
C ARG A 512 20.41 -9.55 23.34
N THR A 513 21.72 -9.58 23.36
CA THR A 513 22.54 -8.78 24.27
C THR A 513 23.67 -8.15 23.47
N PRO A 514 24.00 -6.86 23.63
CA PRO A 514 25.15 -6.25 22.99
C PRO A 514 26.45 -7.00 23.29
N LEU A 515 27.29 -7.21 22.27
CA LEU A 515 28.57 -7.90 22.48
C LEU A 515 29.48 -7.18 23.50
N SER A 516 29.34 -5.87 23.64
CA SER A 516 30.07 -5.05 24.61
C SER A 516 29.81 -5.42 26.08
N GLU A 517 28.65 -6.08 26.38
CA GLU A 517 28.38 -6.59 27.73
C GLU A 517 29.19 -7.86 28.10
N PHE A 518 29.77 -8.52 27.07
CA PHE A 518 30.62 -9.70 27.22
C PHE A 518 32.09 -9.25 27.21
N ARG A 519 32.61 -8.89 28.37
CA ARG A 519 34.04 -8.51 28.52
C ARG A 519 34.93 -9.73 28.36
N ALA A 520 35.95 -9.59 27.52
CA ALA A 520 37.01 -10.58 27.39
C ALA A 520 37.69 -10.78 28.77
N GLN A 521 37.83 -12.03 29.20
CA GLN A 521 38.55 -12.40 30.45
C GLN A 521 39.87 -13.06 30.06
N ASN A 522 40.95 -12.76 30.80
CA ASN A 522 42.22 -13.43 30.59
C ASN A 522 42.14 -14.90 31.00
N ARG A 523 43.05 -15.74 30.46
CA ARG A 523 43.20 -17.17 30.83
C ARG A 523 43.17 -17.36 32.32
N GLY A 524 42.27 -18.23 32.84
CA GLY A 524 42.10 -18.48 34.28
C GLY A 524 40.99 -17.70 34.96
N GLY A 525 40.23 -16.90 34.25
CA GLY A 525 39.03 -16.20 34.76
C GLY A 525 37.91 -17.16 35.15
N VAL A 526 37.06 -16.78 36.10
CA VAL A 526 36.00 -17.61 36.70
C VAL A 526 34.79 -17.76 35.77
N GLY A 527 34.80 -17.16 34.59
CA GLY A 527 33.66 -17.12 33.68
C GLY A 527 32.52 -16.23 34.19
N SER A 528 31.57 -15.88 33.41
CA SER A 528 30.38 -15.16 33.82
C SER A 528 29.12 -15.85 33.36
N LYS A 529 28.03 -15.83 34.13
CA LYS A 529 26.72 -16.37 33.74
C LYS A 529 26.19 -15.60 32.55
N GLY A 530 25.84 -16.30 31.49
CA GLY A 530 25.25 -15.72 30.25
C GLY A 530 23.76 -15.42 30.35
N SER A 531 23.06 -15.93 31.38
CA SER A 531 21.63 -15.67 31.63
C SER A 531 21.25 -16.19 33.01
N GLU A 532 20.31 -15.51 33.68
CA GLU A 532 19.56 -16.15 34.76
C GLU A 532 18.42 -16.96 34.14
N THR A 533 18.44 -18.25 34.45
CA THR A 533 17.42 -19.21 34.00
C THR A 533 16.49 -19.55 35.17
N ARG A 534 15.32 -20.11 34.88
CA ARG A 534 14.48 -20.74 35.92
C ARG A 534 15.19 -21.98 36.44
N ASP A 535 14.79 -22.45 37.60
CA ASP A 535 15.22 -23.77 38.11
C ASP A 535 14.84 -24.79 37.01
N GLU A 536 15.83 -25.55 36.50
CA GLU A 536 15.72 -26.53 35.40
C GLU A 536 15.92 -26.01 33.97
N ASP A 537 16.11 -24.69 33.72
CA ASP A 537 16.40 -24.13 32.39
C ASP A 537 17.89 -23.74 32.25
N PHE A 538 18.45 -23.79 31.04
CA PHE A 538 19.84 -23.45 30.76
C PHE A 538 19.98 -22.90 29.35
N VAL A 539 21.07 -22.16 29.11
CA VAL A 539 21.37 -21.62 27.77
C VAL A 539 21.83 -22.79 26.87
N GLU A 540 21.04 -23.12 25.86
CA GLU A 540 21.34 -24.22 24.94
C GLU A 540 22.07 -23.73 23.68
N HIS A 541 21.72 -22.53 23.20
CA HIS A 541 22.29 -21.97 21.97
C HIS A 541 22.76 -20.53 22.19
N ILE A 542 23.94 -20.23 21.66
CA ILE A 542 24.51 -18.87 21.60
C ILE A 542 24.93 -18.62 20.15
N TYR A 543 24.45 -17.53 19.55
CA TYR A 543 24.77 -17.12 18.21
C TYR A 543 25.30 -15.69 18.20
N PRO A 544 26.54 -15.45 17.73
CA PRO A 544 26.98 -14.11 17.39
C PRO A 544 26.22 -13.70 16.09
N ALA A 545 25.67 -12.49 16.11
CA ALA A 545 24.91 -11.96 15.00
C ALA A 545 25.02 -10.43 14.99
N THR A 546 24.72 -9.80 13.85
CA THR A 546 24.52 -8.36 13.79
C THR A 546 23.02 -8.04 13.79
N MET A 547 22.65 -6.78 14.08
CA MET A 547 21.25 -6.34 14.17
C MET A 547 20.45 -6.63 12.89
N HIS A 548 21.08 -6.58 11.73
CA HIS A 548 20.44 -6.79 10.43
C HIS A 548 20.33 -8.26 10.01
N ASN A 549 20.98 -9.19 10.72
CA ASN A 549 20.88 -10.60 10.41
C ASN A 549 19.45 -11.12 10.57
N THR A 550 19.14 -12.20 9.87
CA THR A 550 17.89 -12.90 9.98
C THR A 550 18.10 -14.23 10.69
N MET A 551 17.32 -14.48 11.75
CA MET A 551 17.23 -15.78 12.40
C MET A 551 16.07 -16.57 11.81
N MET A 552 16.34 -17.79 11.38
CA MET A 552 15.35 -18.76 10.90
C MET A 552 15.11 -19.81 11.97
N PHE A 553 13.85 -20.11 12.25
CA PHE A 553 13.39 -21.03 13.27
C PHE A 553 12.68 -22.21 12.62
N PHE A 554 13.15 -23.42 12.86
CA PHE A 554 12.57 -24.63 12.29
C PHE A 554 11.92 -25.44 13.39
N THR A 555 10.67 -25.84 13.18
CA THR A 555 9.91 -26.59 14.17
C THR A 555 9.96 -28.09 13.91
N GLN A 556 9.66 -28.87 14.94
CA GLN A 556 9.63 -30.32 14.83
C GLN A 556 8.57 -30.83 13.83
N LYS A 557 7.48 -30.07 13.62
CA LYS A 557 6.45 -30.36 12.61
C LYS A 557 6.83 -29.93 11.20
N GLY A 558 8.03 -29.36 11.00
CA GLY A 558 8.57 -29.02 9.70
C GLY A 558 8.14 -27.65 9.16
N LYS A 559 7.77 -26.69 9.99
CA LYS A 559 7.55 -25.31 9.61
C LYS A 559 8.83 -24.49 9.78
N CYS A 560 8.94 -23.39 9.02
CA CYS A 560 10.00 -22.39 9.12
C CYS A 560 9.39 -21.02 9.40
N TYR A 561 9.96 -20.30 10.36
CA TYR A 561 9.64 -18.92 10.74
C TYR A 561 10.88 -18.06 10.71
N TRP A 562 10.72 -16.73 10.65
CA TRP A 562 11.82 -15.77 10.60
C TRP A 562 11.63 -14.66 11.63
N LEU A 563 12.74 -14.18 12.20
CA LEU A 563 12.83 -12.93 12.93
C LEU A 563 14.12 -12.22 12.50
N LYS A 564 14.05 -10.92 12.34
CA LYS A 564 15.25 -10.09 12.31
C LYS A 564 15.84 -9.98 13.72
N VAL A 565 17.17 -9.84 13.84
CA VAL A 565 17.82 -9.77 15.15
C VAL A 565 17.30 -8.57 15.94
N TYR A 566 17.03 -7.43 15.30
CA TYR A 566 16.45 -6.26 15.95
C TYR A 566 15.02 -6.47 16.49
N GLU A 567 14.28 -7.47 16.01
CA GLU A 567 12.95 -7.86 16.51
C GLU A 567 13.04 -8.75 17.78
N ILE A 568 14.22 -9.33 18.06
CA ILE A 568 14.44 -10.13 19.26
C ILE A 568 14.57 -9.19 20.45
N PRO A 569 13.87 -9.44 21.58
CA PRO A 569 13.94 -8.59 22.75
C PRO A 569 15.36 -8.41 23.26
N GLU A 570 15.75 -7.15 23.51
CA GLU A 570 17.00 -6.81 24.16
C GLU A 570 16.92 -7.15 25.63
N GLY A 571 18.00 -7.65 26.18
CA GLY A 571 18.11 -8.00 27.59
C GLY A 571 19.54 -7.88 28.03
N THR A 572 19.73 -7.45 29.29
CA THR A 572 21.04 -7.48 29.94
C THR A 572 21.54 -8.91 30.05
N LYS A 573 22.83 -9.10 30.26
CA LYS A 573 23.48 -10.41 30.41
C LYS A 573 22.72 -11.35 31.36
N ASN A 574 22.11 -10.84 32.42
CA ASN A 574 21.40 -11.63 33.43
C ASN A 574 19.89 -11.77 33.17
N ALA A 575 19.33 -11.14 32.16
CA ALA A 575 17.90 -11.20 31.91
C ALA A 575 17.49 -12.60 31.40
N LYS A 576 16.26 -13.05 31.70
CA LYS A 576 15.71 -14.34 31.29
C LYS A 576 15.30 -14.42 29.82
N GLY A 577 15.12 -13.29 29.15
CA GLY A 577 14.58 -13.22 27.79
C GLY A 577 13.05 -13.41 27.71
N ARG A 578 12.53 -13.56 26.50
CA ARG A 578 11.10 -13.83 26.22
C ARG A 578 10.93 -15.20 25.55
N ALA A 579 9.83 -15.88 25.81
CA ALA A 579 9.51 -17.15 25.16
C ALA A 579 9.33 -16.93 23.64
N ILE A 580 9.95 -17.77 22.83
CA ILE A 580 9.89 -17.72 21.35
C ILE A 580 8.45 -17.79 20.85
N GLN A 581 7.58 -18.54 21.53
CA GLN A 581 6.14 -18.64 21.21
C GLN A 581 5.39 -17.30 21.30
N ASN A 582 5.90 -16.33 22.07
CA ASN A 582 5.33 -15.00 22.13
C ASN A 582 5.81 -14.07 20.99
N LEU A 583 6.86 -14.45 20.27
CA LEU A 583 7.44 -13.70 19.18
C LEU A 583 7.01 -14.23 17.81
N LEU A 584 6.73 -15.52 17.73
CA LEU A 584 6.37 -16.23 16.51
C LEU A 584 4.99 -16.89 16.65
N SER A 585 4.19 -16.87 15.58
CA SER A 585 2.87 -17.52 15.55
C SER A 585 3.04 -19.05 15.38
N ILE A 586 3.62 -19.69 16.39
CA ILE A 586 3.84 -21.15 16.43
C ILE A 586 2.63 -21.83 17.06
N ASP A 587 2.19 -22.96 16.51
CA ASP A 587 1.11 -23.75 17.09
C ASP A 587 1.51 -24.21 18.51
N SER A 588 0.56 -24.24 19.44
CA SER A 588 0.82 -24.54 20.86
C SER A 588 1.43 -25.91 21.13
N ASP A 589 1.27 -26.83 20.19
CA ASP A 589 1.76 -28.22 20.23
C ASP A 589 3.01 -28.44 19.35
N ASP A 590 3.63 -27.36 18.85
CA ASP A 590 4.85 -27.42 18.05
C ASP A 590 6.03 -26.78 18.82
N VAL A 591 7.23 -27.27 18.59
CA VAL A 591 8.45 -26.85 19.29
C VAL A 591 9.53 -26.52 18.26
N VAL A 592 10.27 -25.45 18.46
CA VAL A 592 11.43 -25.10 17.65
C VAL A 592 12.59 -26.05 18.00
N THR A 593 13.16 -26.69 17.01
CA THR A 593 14.22 -27.68 17.17
C THR A 593 15.54 -27.26 16.54
N ALA A 594 15.52 -26.29 15.62
CA ALA A 594 16.74 -25.85 14.98
C ALA A 594 16.68 -24.36 14.62
N TYR A 595 17.85 -23.74 14.64
CA TYR A 595 18.05 -22.32 14.42
C TYR A 595 19.14 -22.10 13.36
N LEU A 596 18.89 -21.21 12.39
CA LEU A 596 19.89 -20.82 11.42
C LEU A 596 20.00 -19.30 11.36
N ARG A 597 21.24 -18.80 11.41
CA ARG A 597 21.54 -17.40 11.16
C ARG A 597 21.84 -17.19 9.68
N VAL A 598 21.21 -16.22 9.05
CA VAL A 598 21.46 -15.80 7.68
C VAL A 598 21.82 -14.32 7.67
N LYS A 599 22.93 -13.97 7.01
CA LYS A 599 23.40 -12.57 6.95
C LYS A 599 22.35 -11.68 6.27
N ASN A 600 21.99 -12.03 5.04
CA ASN A 600 21.03 -11.27 4.24
C ASN A 600 20.24 -12.22 3.33
N LEU A 601 18.93 -12.24 3.42
CA LEU A 601 18.04 -13.00 2.55
C LEU A 601 17.79 -12.34 1.18
N ASN A 602 18.23 -11.09 0.98
CA ASN A 602 18.12 -10.38 -0.29
C ASN A 602 19.36 -10.52 -1.16
N ASP A 603 20.44 -11.12 -0.63
CA ASP A 603 21.65 -11.42 -1.38
C ASP A 603 21.40 -12.63 -2.31
N THR A 604 21.16 -12.32 -3.58
CA THR A 604 20.79 -13.31 -4.61
C THR A 604 21.90 -14.32 -4.88
N GLU A 605 23.17 -13.95 -4.77
CA GLU A 605 24.29 -14.85 -4.96
C GLU A 605 24.40 -15.83 -3.80
N PHE A 606 24.32 -15.30 -2.58
CA PHE A 606 24.35 -16.12 -1.36
C PHE A 606 23.21 -17.11 -1.29
N ILE A 607 21.95 -16.70 -1.50
CA ILE A 607 20.77 -17.59 -1.38
C ILE A 607 20.71 -18.64 -2.48
N ASN A 608 21.33 -18.41 -3.65
CA ASN A 608 21.37 -19.37 -4.76
C ASN A 608 22.59 -20.31 -4.67
N SER A 609 23.58 -20.00 -3.83
CA SER A 609 24.75 -20.87 -3.61
C SER A 609 24.66 -21.72 -2.35
N HIS A 610 23.69 -21.47 -1.46
CA HIS A 610 23.55 -22.15 -0.19
C HIS A 610 22.28 -23.02 -0.11
N TYR A 611 22.36 -24.06 0.70
CA TYR A 611 21.28 -25.03 0.88
C TYR A 611 20.93 -25.22 2.34
N VAL A 612 19.70 -25.60 2.61
CA VAL A 612 19.20 -26.00 3.92
C VAL A 612 19.00 -27.51 3.93
N LEU A 613 19.72 -28.19 4.81
CA LEU A 613 19.65 -29.60 5.03
C LEU A 613 18.84 -29.94 6.27
N PHE A 614 17.88 -30.83 6.13
CA PHE A 614 17.02 -31.33 7.21
C PHE A 614 17.33 -32.77 7.51
N CYS A 615 17.31 -33.12 8.77
CA CYS A 615 17.35 -34.49 9.21
C CYS A 615 16.20 -34.78 10.17
N THR A 616 15.51 -35.91 9.97
CA THR A 616 14.41 -36.34 10.82
C THR A 616 14.78 -37.48 11.74
N LYS A 617 13.98 -37.68 12.77
CA LYS A 617 14.12 -38.78 13.74
C LYS A 617 14.21 -40.16 13.08
N ASN A 618 13.40 -40.40 12.04
CA ASN A 618 13.33 -41.66 11.33
C ASN A 618 14.39 -41.79 10.21
N GLY A 619 15.41 -40.92 10.18
CA GLY A 619 16.54 -41.02 9.28
C GLY A 619 16.28 -40.53 7.85
N VAL A 620 15.28 -39.67 7.68
CA VAL A 620 15.04 -38.98 6.40
C VAL A 620 15.92 -37.73 6.33
N ILE A 621 16.56 -37.53 5.17
CA ILE A 621 17.33 -36.31 4.87
C ILE A 621 16.73 -35.57 3.68
N LYS A 622 16.78 -34.25 3.71
CA LYS A 622 16.29 -33.39 2.64
C LYS A 622 17.23 -32.24 2.44
N LYS A 623 17.48 -31.86 1.18
CA LYS A 623 18.28 -30.70 0.76
C LYS A 623 17.37 -29.74 -0.03
N THR A 624 17.29 -28.48 0.39
CA THR A 624 16.48 -27.44 -0.26
C THR A 624 17.34 -26.22 -0.47
N LEU A 625 17.21 -25.55 -1.64
CA LEU A 625 17.91 -24.30 -1.93
C LEU A 625 17.46 -23.20 -0.94
N LEU A 626 18.37 -22.39 -0.44
CA LEU A 626 18.08 -21.34 0.53
C LEU A 626 17.12 -20.28 -0.05
N GLU A 627 17.17 -20.03 -1.38
CA GLU A 627 16.24 -19.15 -2.12
C GLU A 627 14.77 -19.48 -1.82
N GLN A 628 14.42 -20.74 -1.63
CA GLN A 628 13.06 -21.16 -1.31
C GLN A 628 12.54 -20.59 0.01
N TYR A 629 13.41 -20.05 0.85
CA TYR A 629 13.12 -19.41 2.14
C TYR A 629 13.38 -17.90 2.14
N SER A 630 13.69 -17.29 0.99
CA SER A 630 14.00 -15.86 0.89
C SER A 630 12.81 -14.92 1.12
N ARG A 631 11.58 -15.45 1.09
CA ARG A 631 10.34 -14.69 1.28
C ARG A 631 9.67 -15.01 2.62
N PRO A 632 10.02 -14.28 3.70
CA PRO A 632 9.41 -14.44 5.01
C PRO A 632 7.89 -14.29 4.99
N ARG A 633 7.19 -15.12 5.78
CA ARG A 633 5.74 -15.01 6.02
C ARG A 633 5.46 -15.10 7.51
N GLN A 634 4.56 -14.25 8.01
CA GLN A 634 4.22 -14.16 9.42
C GLN A 634 3.71 -15.48 10.01
N ASN A 635 2.91 -16.23 9.24
CA ASN A 635 2.38 -17.53 9.65
C ASN A 635 3.34 -18.70 9.39
N GLY A 636 4.60 -18.41 9.06
CA GLY A 636 5.59 -19.42 8.67
C GLY A 636 5.28 -20.07 7.31
N VAL A 637 6.17 -20.95 6.89
CA VAL A 637 5.99 -21.78 5.68
C VAL A 637 6.34 -23.23 5.98
N ASN A 638 5.75 -24.16 5.25
CA ASN A 638 6.17 -25.55 5.30
C ASN A 638 7.58 -25.67 4.74
N ALA A 639 8.49 -26.15 5.57
CA ALA A 639 9.88 -26.38 5.23
C ALA A 639 10.14 -27.81 4.77
N ILE A 640 9.42 -28.76 5.34
CA ILE A 640 9.45 -30.18 4.99
C ILE A 640 8.10 -30.82 5.34
N THR A 641 7.61 -31.72 4.53
CA THR A 641 6.45 -32.56 4.90
C THR A 641 6.90 -33.74 5.75
N ILE A 642 6.48 -33.77 7.01
CA ILE A 642 6.83 -34.81 7.96
C ILE A 642 5.84 -35.99 7.83
N ARG A 643 6.35 -37.19 7.91
CA ARG A 643 5.54 -38.42 7.95
C ARG A 643 4.94 -38.61 9.34
N GLU A 644 3.90 -39.41 9.43
CA GLU A 644 3.30 -39.82 10.70
C GLU A 644 4.38 -40.43 11.61
N ASP A 645 4.42 -40.10 12.90
CA ASP A 645 5.41 -40.53 13.89
C ASP A 645 6.87 -40.08 13.66
N ASP A 646 7.13 -39.13 12.75
CA ASP A 646 8.45 -38.56 12.51
C ASP A 646 8.50 -37.08 12.99
N LYS A 647 9.70 -36.53 13.17
CA LYS A 647 9.94 -35.14 13.51
C LYS A 647 11.29 -34.65 13.03
N VAL A 648 11.41 -33.38 12.76
CA VAL A 648 12.70 -32.75 12.48
C VAL A 648 13.52 -32.70 13.76
N ILE A 649 14.79 -33.13 13.67
CA ILE A 649 15.72 -33.12 14.79
C ILE A 649 16.88 -32.14 14.59
N GLU A 650 17.32 -31.95 13.34
CA GLU A 650 18.45 -31.06 13.02
C GLU A 650 18.26 -30.39 11.68
N VAL A 651 18.65 -29.13 11.57
CA VAL A 651 18.70 -28.38 10.32
C VAL A 651 20.05 -27.66 10.24
N ARG A 652 20.71 -27.75 9.09
CA ARG A 652 22.02 -27.13 8.84
C ARG A 652 22.03 -26.39 7.51
N MET A 653 22.79 -25.31 7.44
CA MET A 653 23.09 -24.62 6.19
C MET A 653 24.41 -25.13 5.61
N THR A 654 24.43 -25.36 4.30
CA THR A 654 25.59 -25.86 3.56
C THR A 654 25.79 -25.08 2.26
N ASN A 655 27.01 -25.15 1.72
CA ASN A 655 27.38 -24.49 0.45
C ASN A 655 27.37 -25.42 -0.77
N GLY A 656 26.95 -26.68 -0.61
CA GLY A 656 26.88 -27.65 -1.71
C GLY A 656 28.02 -28.65 -1.73
N ASP A 657 29.10 -28.42 -0.97
CA ASP A 657 30.33 -29.21 -0.98
C ASP A 657 30.75 -29.69 0.42
N ASN A 658 29.76 -30.07 1.25
CA ASN A 658 30.06 -30.55 2.61
C ASN A 658 29.92 -32.05 2.72
N GLU A 659 30.65 -32.63 3.68
CA GLU A 659 30.43 -34.02 4.11
C GLU A 659 29.41 -34.08 5.26
N ILE A 660 28.50 -35.05 5.17
CA ILE A 660 27.42 -35.22 6.12
C ILE A 660 27.66 -36.51 6.92
N ILE A 661 27.52 -36.39 8.23
CA ILE A 661 27.48 -37.57 9.11
C ILE A 661 26.15 -37.58 9.89
N ILE A 662 25.44 -38.69 9.82
CA ILE A 662 24.21 -38.96 10.59
C ILE A 662 24.49 -40.08 11.56
N ALA A 663 24.12 -39.90 12.83
CA ALA A 663 24.29 -40.92 13.86
C ALA A 663 22.96 -41.34 14.46
N ASN A 664 22.85 -42.64 14.79
CA ASN A 664 21.69 -43.21 15.47
C ASN A 664 21.98 -43.54 16.94
N ARG A 665 20.91 -43.77 17.68
CA ARG A 665 20.93 -44.06 19.12
C ARG A 665 21.66 -45.37 19.46
N ASN A 666 21.66 -46.32 18.55
CA ASN A 666 22.36 -47.61 18.69
C ASN A 666 23.86 -47.54 18.39
N GLY A 667 24.44 -46.33 18.30
CA GLY A 667 25.88 -46.15 18.22
C GLY A 667 26.49 -46.40 16.85
N ARG A 668 25.71 -46.18 15.77
CA ARG A 668 26.20 -46.24 14.39
C ARG A 668 26.18 -44.87 13.77
N ALA A 669 27.06 -44.60 12.83
CA ALA A 669 27.08 -43.35 12.04
C ALA A 669 27.39 -43.67 10.57
N ILE A 670 26.79 -42.90 9.67
CA ILE A 670 27.00 -42.99 8.23
C ILE A 670 27.58 -41.67 7.73
N ARG A 671 28.69 -41.72 6.94
CA ARG A 671 29.33 -40.56 6.30
C ARG A 671 29.12 -40.64 4.80
N PHE A 672 28.67 -39.58 4.21
CA PHE A 672 28.51 -39.42 2.76
C PHE A 672 28.59 -37.93 2.35
N HIS A 673 28.92 -37.70 1.08
CA HIS A 673 28.98 -36.35 0.52
C HIS A 673 27.56 -35.81 0.26
N GLU A 674 27.31 -34.53 0.49
CA GLU A 674 25.99 -33.92 0.34
C GLU A 674 25.45 -33.94 -1.11
N SER A 675 26.30 -34.11 -2.14
CA SER A 675 25.88 -34.29 -3.53
C SER A 675 25.02 -35.56 -3.72
N ALA A 676 25.13 -36.53 -2.81
CA ALA A 676 24.26 -37.74 -2.80
C ALA A 676 22.80 -37.39 -2.47
N VAL A 677 22.51 -36.17 -1.97
CA VAL A 677 21.17 -35.70 -1.67
C VAL A 677 20.77 -34.69 -2.73
N ARG A 678 19.84 -35.08 -3.59
CA ARG A 678 19.32 -34.17 -4.63
C ARG A 678 18.62 -32.98 -4.00
N VAL A 679 18.66 -31.82 -4.67
CA VAL A 679 17.91 -30.64 -4.30
C VAL A 679 16.42 -30.87 -4.50
N MET A 680 15.60 -30.50 -3.53
CA MET A 680 14.14 -30.72 -3.51
C MET A 680 13.41 -29.48 -3.07
N GLY A 681 12.15 -29.31 -3.53
CA GLY A 681 11.28 -28.21 -3.12
C GLY A 681 10.86 -28.30 -1.65
N ARG A 682 10.35 -27.21 -1.08
CA ARG A 682 9.99 -27.08 0.35
C ARG A 682 9.04 -28.17 0.85
N THR A 683 8.03 -28.53 0.06
CA THR A 683 6.97 -29.48 0.45
C THR A 683 7.36 -30.94 0.29
N ALA A 684 8.58 -31.26 -0.16
CA ALA A 684 9.01 -32.60 -0.31
C ALA A 684 9.27 -33.28 1.06
N THR A 685 9.03 -34.58 1.18
CA THR A 685 9.29 -35.39 2.40
C THR A 685 10.75 -35.75 2.60
N GLY A 686 11.58 -35.66 1.57
CA GLY A 686 12.98 -36.03 1.62
C GLY A 686 13.23 -37.45 1.13
N VAL A 687 14.47 -37.95 1.34
CA VAL A 687 14.96 -39.24 0.95
C VAL A 687 15.61 -39.94 2.15
N ARG A 688 15.77 -41.28 2.09
CA ARG A 688 16.43 -42.03 3.18
C ARG A 688 17.88 -41.59 3.29
N GLY A 689 18.26 -41.03 4.44
CA GLY A 689 19.63 -40.68 4.80
C GLY A 689 20.37 -41.86 5.45
N MET A 690 19.74 -42.51 6.43
CA MET A 690 20.26 -43.64 7.17
C MET A 690 19.17 -44.71 7.32
N THR A 691 19.55 -45.97 7.31
CA THR A 691 18.65 -47.09 7.68
C THR A 691 18.84 -47.37 9.17
N LEU A 692 17.75 -47.32 9.92
CA LEU A 692 17.68 -47.65 11.34
C LEU A 692 17.45 -49.15 11.55
N ASP A 693 17.81 -49.67 12.72
CA ASP A 693 17.56 -51.07 13.06
C ASP A 693 16.06 -51.27 13.40
N GLU A 694 15.46 -52.36 12.92
CA GLU A 694 14.03 -52.67 13.04
C GLU A 694 13.57 -53.06 14.45
N ASP A 695 14.53 -53.33 15.38
CA ASP A 695 14.27 -53.71 16.76
C ASP A 695 13.82 -52.50 17.60
N GLY A 696 12.63 -52.05 17.43
CA GLY A 696 11.82 -51.11 18.15
C GLY A 696 12.54 -50.12 19.11
N GLY A 697 12.98 -48.97 18.67
CA GLY A 697 13.53 -47.90 19.52
C GLY A 697 14.82 -47.26 19.03
N ASP A 698 15.27 -47.55 17.82
CA ASP A 698 16.38 -46.86 17.18
C ASP A 698 15.89 -45.56 16.51
N GLU A 699 16.63 -44.50 16.70
CA GLU A 699 16.31 -43.16 16.15
C GLU A 699 17.60 -42.44 15.81
N VAL A 700 17.52 -41.52 14.87
CA VAL A 700 18.62 -40.58 14.62
C VAL A 700 18.71 -39.61 15.77
N ILE A 701 19.93 -39.38 16.28
CA ILE A 701 20.18 -38.46 17.40
C ILE A 701 20.81 -37.11 16.98
N GLY A 702 21.36 -37.05 15.76
CA GLY A 702 21.97 -35.84 15.25
C GLY A 702 22.56 -35.99 13.86
N MET A 703 22.74 -34.87 13.21
CA MET A 703 23.40 -34.68 11.93
C MET A 703 24.46 -33.60 12.06
N ILE A 704 25.65 -33.85 11.57
CA ILE A 704 26.72 -32.88 11.46
C ILE A 704 27.12 -32.70 10.01
N CYS A 705 27.49 -31.43 9.65
CA CYS A 705 28.08 -31.08 8.38
C CYS A 705 29.53 -30.67 8.64
N ILE A 706 30.45 -31.30 7.95
CA ILE A 706 31.89 -31.08 8.09
C ILE A 706 32.31 -30.19 6.95
N LYS A 707 32.97 -29.07 7.29
CA LYS A 707 33.51 -28.11 6.34
C LYS A 707 34.97 -28.44 6.04
N ASP A 708 35.74 -28.68 7.09
CA ASP A 708 37.18 -28.99 7.01
C ASP A 708 37.52 -30.32 7.68
N PRO A 709 37.69 -31.40 6.89
CA PRO A 709 38.00 -32.74 7.43
C PRO A 709 39.33 -32.84 8.20
N GLU A 710 40.28 -31.93 7.93
CA GLU A 710 41.60 -31.93 8.57
C GLU A 710 41.59 -31.23 9.95
N ALA A 711 40.79 -30.15 10.09
CA ALA A 711 40.72 -29.37 11.32
C ALA A 711 39.68 -29.89 12.31
N GLU A 712 38.64 -30.59 11.84
CA GLU A 712 37.53 -31.06 12.66
C GLU A 712 37.67 -32.53 13.10
N SER A 713 37.09 -32.85 14.24
CA SER A 713 36.95 -34.19 14.75
C SER A 713 35.54 -34.50 15.26
N ILE A 714 35.17 -35.77 15.34
CA ILE A 714 33.83 -36.18 15.72
C ILE A 714 33.80 -36.51 17.22
N MET A 715 33.00 -35.76 17.95
CA MET A 715 32.71 -35.97 19.36
C MET A 715 31.41 -36.71 19.53
N VAL A 716 31.39 -37.80 20.28
CA VAL A 716 30.20 -38.60 20.63
C VAL A 716 30.08 -38.73 22.13
N VAL A 717 28.83 -38.64 22.64
CA VAL A 717 28.53 -38.71 24.06
C VAL A 717 27.34 -39.67 24.28
N SER A 718 27.43 -40.55 25.32
CA SER A 718 26.39 -41.50 25.65
C SER A 718 25.65 -41.20 26.95
N GLU A 719 24.51 -41.85 27.17
CA GLU A 719 23.58 -41.67 28.28
C GLU A 719 24.27 -41.72 29.65
N GLN A 720 25.24 -42.63 29.84
CA GLN A 720 25.93 -42.83 31.12
C GLN A 720 27.19 -41.95 31.27
N GLY A 721 27.29 -40.88 30.46
CA GLY A 721 28.38 -39.90 30.59
C GLY A 721 29.72 -40.38 30.03
N TYR A 722 29.74 -41.37 29.16
CA TYR A 722 30.91 -41.75 28.42
C TYR A 722 30.93 -41.01 27.09
N GLY A 723 32.11 -40.63 26.64
CA GLY A 723 32.29 -39.98 25.37
C GLY A 723 33.69 -40.12 24.84
N LYS A 724 33.86 -39.79 23.59
CA LYS A 724 35.16 -39.80 22.91
C LYS A 724 35.19 -38.90 21.71
N ARG A 725 36.37 -38.61 21.33
CA ARG A 725 36.73 -37.89 20.13
C ARG A 725 37.33 -38.84 19.11
N SER A 726 36.99 -38.82 17.85
CA SER A 726 37.49 -39.68 16.77
C SER A 726 37.81 -38.84 15.55
N ASP A 727 38.83 -39.25 14.80
CA ASP A 727 39.16 -38.64 13.51
C ASP A 727 38.05 -38.90 12.49
N ILE A 728 37.86 -37.95 11.61
CA ILE A 728 36.84 -38.05 10.54
C ILE A 728 37.20 -39.19 9.57
N GLU A 729 38.49 -39.42 9.30
CA GLU A 729 38.96 -40.43 8.39
C GLU A 729 38.69 -41.86 8.89
N ASP A 730 38.46 -42.05 10.16
CA ASP A 730 37.98 -43.30 10.72
C ASP A 730 36.60 -43.73 10.15
N TYR A 731 35.82 -42.78 9.63
CA TYR A 731 34.50 -42.99 9.05
C TYR A 731 34.60 -43.07 7.53
N ARG A 732 34.52 -44.23 6.96
CA ARG A 732 34.57 -44.41 5.50
C ARG A 732 33.44 -43.67 4.82
N LYS A 733 33.72 -43.00 3.71
CA LYS A 733 32.71 -42.42 2.81
C LYS A 733 31.88 -43.52 2.17
N THR A 734 30.55 -43.43 2.25
CA THR A 734 29.61 -44.40 1.68
C THR A 734 28.47 -43.68 0.94
N ASN A 735 27.60 -44.41 0.28
CA ASN A 735 26.36 -43.88 -0.24
C ASN A 735 25.35 -43.68 0.90
N ARG A 736 24.48 -42.69 0.82
CA ARG A 736 23.37 -42.48 1.78
C ARG A 736 22.45 -43.70 1.86
N GLY A 737 21.70 -43.81 2.94
CA GLY A 737 20.68 -44.86 3.13
C GLY A 737 21.20 -46.18 3.66
N GLY A 738 22.50 -46.35 3.92
CA GLY A 738 23.07 -47.50 4.56
C GLY A 738 22.87 -47.52 6.08
N LYS A 739 23.21 -48.63 6.74
CA LYS A 739 23.16 -48.80 8.22
C LYS A 739 24.32 -48.07 8.94
N GLY A 740 25.33 -47.60 8.19
CA GLY A 740 26.49 -46.93 8.75
C GLY A 740 27.50 -47.86 9.43
N VAL A 741 28.54 -47.26 10.03
CA VAL A 741 29.60 -47.95 10.77
C VAL A 741 29.46 -47.67 12.27
N LYS A 742 30.02 -48.57 13.10
CA LYS A 742 29.97 -48.39 14.55
C LYS A 742 30.78 -47.16 14.96
N THR A 743 30.13 -46.22 15.67
CA THR A 743 30.76 -45.00 16.16
C THR A 743 31.04 -45.00 17.67
N LEU A 744 30.29 -45.81 18.44
CA LEU A 744 30.52 -46.05 19.84
C LEU A 744 30.20 -47.52 20.14
N ASN A 745 30.96 -48.15 20.98
CA ASN A 745 30.62 -49.51 21.46
C ASN A 745 29.62 -49.38 22.62
N ILE A 746 28.36 -49.65 22.29
CA ILE A 746 27.23 -49.61 23.25
C ILE A 746 27.29 -50.84 24.13
N THR A 747 27.31 -50.62 25.45
CA THR A 747 27.27 -51.62 26.50
C THR A 747 26.40 -51.10 27.64
N ASP A 748 26.02 -51.95 28.59
CA ASP A 748 25.26 -51.51 29.81
C ASP A 748 25.98 -50.40 30.57
N LYS A 749 27.33 -50.36 30.48
CA LYS A 749 28.16 -49.36 31.13
C LYS A 749 28.11 -47.98 30.43
N THR A 750 28.01 -47.94 29.12
CA THR A 750 28.00 -46.69 28.33
C THR A 750 26.59 -46.17 28.16
N GLY A 751 25.59 -47.02 28.12
CA GLY A 751 24.24 -46.65 27.66
C GLY A 751 24.22 -46.33 26.18
N LYS A 752 23.07 -45.87 25.68
CA LYS A 752 22.84 -45.50 24.27
C LYS A 752 23.49 -44.17 23.94
N LEU A 753 23.70 -43.91 22.65
CA LEU A 753 24.25 -42.64 22.17
C LEU A 753 23.21 -41.52 22.32
N VAL A 754 23.64 -40.35 22.79
CA VAL A 754 22.79 -39.18 23.00
C VAL A 754 23.14 -38.05 22.06
N ALA A 755 24.44 -37.80 21.80
CA ALA A 755 24.87 -36.68 20.98
C ALA A 755 26.05 -37.04 20.08
N ILE A 756 26.07 -36.39 18.90
CA ILE A 756 27.22 -36.30 18.00
C ILE A 756 27.44 -34.84 17.64
N LYS A 757 28.68 -34.35 17.75
CA LYS A 757 29.08 -32.99 17.41
C LYS A 757 30.38 -33.00 16.62
N SER A 758 30.53 -32.03 15.67
CA SER A 758 31.82 -31.72 15.08
C SER A 758 32.53 -30.71 15.94
N VAL A 759 33.78 -30.95 16.32
CA VAL A 759 34.53 -30.15 17.28
C VAL A 759 35.97 -29.93 16.82
N THR A 760 36.57 -28.82 17.24
CA THR A 760 38.01 -28.50 17.13
C THR A 760 38.64 -28.46 18.53
N ASP A 761 39.96 -28.37 18.62
CA ASP A 761 40.67 -28.25 19.91
C ASP A 761 40.33 -26.99 20.67
N GLU A 762 39.83 -25.93 19.99
CA GLU A 762 39.47 -24.64 20.56
C GLU A 762 38.05 -24.62 21.16
N ASN A 763 37.25 -25.67 20.92
CA ASN A 763 35.90 -25.70 21.42
C ASN A 763 35.81 -26.24 22.86
N ASP A 764 34.74 -25.79 23.54
CA ASP A 764 34.30 -26.37 24.79
C ASP A 764 32.99 -27.13 24.64
N LEU A 765 32.79 -28.14 25.46
CA LEU A 765 31.56 -28.89 25.54
C LEU A 765 30.82 -28.54 26.83
N MET A 766 29.55 -28.23 26.70
CA MET A 766 28.59 -28.18 27.79
C MET A 766 27.81 -29.51 27.82
N ILE A 767 27.95 -30.27 28.84
CA ILE A 767 27.23 -31.55 29.03
C ILE A 767 26.21 -31.32 30.14
N ILE A 768 24.96 -31.63 29.88
CA ILE A 768 23.85 -31.39 30.78
C ILE A 768 23.15 -32.72 31.05
N ASN A 769 22.92 -33.05 32.28
CA ASN A 769 22.17 -34.21 32.68
C ASN A 769 20.66 -33.90 32.78
N LYS A 770 19.83 -34.94 32.90
CA LYS A 770 18.37 -34.82 33.00
C LYS A 770 17.91 -34.08 34.27
N SER A 771 18.72 -34.04 35.30
CA SER A 771 18.47 -33.27 36.53
C SER A 771 18.95 -31.81 36.46
N GLY A 772 19.40 -31.30 35.28
CA GLY A 772 19.80 -29.91 35.07
C GLY A 772 21.24 -29.56 35.54
N ILE A 773 22.06 -30.54 35.94
CA ILE A 773 23.44 -30.27 36.32
C ILE A 773 24.29 -30.17 35.05
N THR A 774 25.04 -29.09 34.96
CA THR A 774 25.88 -28.78 33.81
C THR A 774 27.34 -28.88 34.12
N ILE A 775 28.14 -29.50 33.27
CA ILE A 775 29.60 -29.51 33.30
C ILE A 775 30.16 -28.90 32.01
N ARG A 776 31.22 -28.13 32.14
CA ARG A 776 31.95 -27.56 30.99
C ARG A 776 33.31 -28.25 30.89
N LEU A 777 33.66 -28.82 29.72
CA LEU A 777 34.88 -29.51 29.43
C LEU A 777 35.53 -28.92 28.18
N LYS A 778 36.87 -28.77 28.23
CA LYS A 778 37.62 -28.44 27.03
C LYS A 778 37.73 -29.63 26.10
N VAL A 779 37.49 -29.46 24.81
CA VAL A 779 37.60 -30.54 23.84
C VAL A 779 39.03 -31.03 23.74
N ALA A 780 40.04 -30.18 23.88
CA ALA A 780 41.47 -30.51 23.86
C ALA A 780 41.84 -31.51 24.95
N GLU A 781 41.12 -31.61 26.06
CA GLU A 781 41.35 -32.55 27.16
C GLU A 781 40.83 -33.97 26.82
N VAL A 782 40.00 -34.09 25.80
CA VAL A 782 39.45 -35.37 25.36
C VAL A 782 40.34 -35.97 24.28
N ARG A 783 41.06 -36.99 24.59
CA ARG A 783 41.96 -37.66 23.61
C ARG A 783 41.23 -38.29 22.43
N ILE A 784 41.88 -38.25 21.27
CA ILE A 784 41.38 -38.90 20.06
C ILE A 784 41.52 -40.41 20.19
N MET A 785 40.47 -41.14 19.84
CA MET A 785 40.40 -42.60 19.95
C MET A 785 39.65 -43.20 18.77
N GLY A 786 40.01 -44.44 18.38
CA GLY A 786 39.35 -45.16 17.29
C GLY A 786 37.83 -45.26 17.48
N ARG A 787 37.09 -45.20 16.37
CA ARG A 787 35.61 -45.09 16.32
C ARG A 787 34.84 -46.22 17.05
N ALA A 788 35.38 -47.42 17.17
CA ALA A 788 34.71 -48.59 17.76
C ALA A 788 34.98 -48.79 19.26
N THR A 789 35.60 -47.85 19.95
CA THR A 789 35.92 -47.95 21.39
C THR A 789 34.73 -47.50 22.27
N GLN A 790 34.78 -47.78 23.57
CA GLN A 790 33.77 -47.37 24.55
C GLN A 790 33.89 -45.90 24.98
N GLY A 791 35.02 -45.23 24.66
CA GLY A 791 35.29 -43.87 25.12
C GLY A 791 35.80 -43.79 26.56
N VAL A 792 35.91 -42.59 27.04
CA VAL A 792 36.31 -42.22 28.43
C VAL A 792 35.12 -41.64 29.17
N ARG A 793 35.16 -41.66 30.47
CA ARG A 793 34.14 -41.05 31.33
C ARG A 793 34.34 -39.55 31.30
N LEU A 794 33.36 -38.80 30.82
CA LEU A 794 33.36 -37.35 30.76
C LEU A 794 32.77 -36.72 32.05
N ILE A 795 31.73 -37.39 32.57
CA ILE A 795 31.06 -36.97 33.82
C ILE A 795 30.75 -38.21 34.67
N ASN A 796 30.81 -38.11 35.99
CA ASN A 796 30.47 -39.17 36.91
C ASN A 796 29.00 -39.04 37.37
N LEU A 797 28.13 -39.94 36.84
CA LEU A 797 26.69 -39.96 37.15
C LEU A 797 26.31 -41.10 38.15
N GLU A 798 27.23 -41.99 38.49
CA GLU A 798 26.94 -43.20 39.33
C GLU A 798 26.34 -42.85 40.70
N LYS A 799 26.75 -41.74 41.29
CA LYS A 799 26.29 -41.36 42.65
C LYS A 799 24.86 -40.84 42.69
N ARG A 800 24.25 -40.53 41.50
CA ARG A 800 22.96 -39.84 41.46
C ARG A 800 21.93 -40.57 40.60
N ASN A 801 22.29 -41.71 40.01
CA ASN A 801 21.44 -42.50 39.11
C ASN A 801 20.79 -41.65 38.01
N ASP A 802 21.57 -40.71 37.39
CA ASP A 802 21.13 -39.75 36.41
C ASP A 802 21.67 -40.08 35.00
N GLN A 803 21.15 -39.45 33.96
CA GLN A 803 21.55 -39.65 32.58
C GLN A 803 21.84 -38.31 31.89
N ILE A 804 22.67 -38.33 30.82
CA ILE A 804 22.88 -37.15 30.01
C ILE A 804 21.59 -36.83 29.25
N GLY A 805 21.19 -35.54 29.36
CA GLY A 805 20.04 -34.99 28.66
C GLY A 805 20.42 -34.33 27.34
N SER A 806 21.43 -33.47 27.33
CA SER A 806 21.87 -32.70 26.18
C SER A 806 23.38 -32.41 26.19
N VAL A 807 23.93 -32.16 25.00
CA VAL A 807 25.34 -31.80 24.81
C VAL A 807 25.43 -30.65 23.81
N CYS A 808 25.98 -29.54 24.23
CA CYS A 808 26.16 -28.35 23.40
C CYS A 808 27.67 -28.09 23.18
N LYS A 809 28.00 -27.67 21.99
CA LYS A 809 29.30 -27.13 21.62
C LYS A 809 29.31 -25.62 21.90
N VAL A 810 30.29 -25.13 22.62
CA VAL A 810 30.52 -23.72 22.87
C VAL A 810 31.85 -23.33 22.21
N THR A 811 31.85 -22.31 21.40
CA THR A 811 33.06 -21.71 20.83
C THR A 811 33.74 -20.89 21.92
N SER A 812 35.05 -21.03 22.11
CA SER A 812 35.76 -20.17 23.05
C SER A 812 35.72 -18.72 22.54
N GLU A 813 35.68 -17.76 23.48
CA GLU A 813 35.47 -16.31 23.18
C GLU A 813 36.59 -15.69 22.32
N GLU A 814 37.64 -16.42 21.96
CA GLU A 814 38.77 -15.94 21.16
C GLU A 814 38.47 -15.88 19.63
N GLU A 815 37.49 -16.63 19.12
CA GLU A 815 37.16 -16.65 17.67
C GLU A 815 36.22 -15.49 17.19
N VAL A 816 35.71 -14.68 18.08
CA VAL A 816 34.74 -13.62 17.72
C VAL A 816 35.46 -12.36 17.19
N THR A 817 36.80 -12.28 17.27
CA THR A 817 37.58 -11.07 16.91
C THR A 817 38.32 -11.13 15.58
N ASP A 818 38.44 -12.30 14.90
CA ASP A 818 39.40 -12.43 13.79
C ASP A 818 38.84 -12.73 12.37
N GLU A 819 37.52 -12.90 12.19
CA GLU A 819 37.00 -13.14 10.83
C GLU A 819 36.72 -11.87 9.98
N ASN A 820 36.99 -10.65 10.48
CA ASN A 820 36.71 -9.41 9.74
C ASN A 820 37.91 -8.43 9.61
N SER A 821 39.16 -8.90 9.67
CA SER A 821 40.32 -7.99 9.48
C SER A 821 41.32 -8.40 8.37
N ASN A 822 40.90 -9.15 7.35
CA ASN A 822 41.76 -9.37 6.19
C ASN A 822 40.98 -9.39 4.89
N THR A 823 40.59 -8.20 4.44
CA THR A 823 40.49 -7.80 3.01
C THR A 823 40.29 -6.30 2.98
N ASP A 824 41.24 -5.64 2.31
CA ASP A 824 41.32 -4.22 1.94
C ASP A 824 42.33 -3.37 2.75
N LEU A 825 43.60 -3.70 2.56
CA LEU A 825 44.71 -2.73 2.70
C LEU A 825 45.89 -3.14 1.80
N GLU A 826 45.71 -3.10 0.50
CA GLU A 826 46.81 -2.91 -0.45
C GLU A 826 46.36 -2.00 -1.59
N ASN A 827 47.02 -0.91 -1.69
CA ASN A 827 47.08 0.12 -2.73
C ASN A 827 46.51 1.47 -2.31
N ILE A 828 47.42 2.28 -1.75
CA ILE A 828 47.78 3.65 -2.20
C ILE A 828 49.01 4.05 -1.40
N THR A 829 50.17 3.89 -1.97
CA THR A 829 51.39 4.62 -1.65
C THR A 829 51.80 5.44 -2.87
N GLU A 830 52.17 6.66 -2.57
CA GLU A 830 53.09 7.56 -3.26
C GLU A 830 52.50 8.90 -3.67
N GLY A 831 53.09 9.95 -3.10
CA GLY A 831 52.95 11.32 -3.57
C GLY A 831 53.24 12.40 -2.53
N GLU A 832 54.55 12.54 -2.10
CA GLU A 832 55.33 13.77 -1.82
C GLU A 832 54.75 14.88 -0.91
N SER A 833 55.31 15.06 0.25
CA SER A 833 56.40 16.02 0.68
C SER A 833 55.92 17.46 0.90
N GLY A 834 56.27 17.98 2.05
CA GLY A 834 56.56 19.40 2.24
C GLY A 834 56.10 20.09 3.49
N GLY A 835 56.90 20.11 4.56
CA GLY A 835 57.31 21.37 5.15
C GLY A 835 56.65 21.90 6.41
N THR A 836 57.22 21.57 7.57
CA THR A 836 57.71 22.51 8.62
C THR A 836 56.78 23.46 9.38
N THR A 837 56.78 23.26 10.63
CA THR A 837 57.23 24.09 11.80
C THR A 837 56.17 24.73 12.69
N ASN A 838 56.23 24.31 13.98
CA ASN A 838 56.22 25.06 15.24
C ASN A 838 55.23 26.21 15.43
N SER A 839 54.52 26.34 16.56
CA SER A 839 54.92 26.48 17.93
C SER A 839 53.74 26.86 18.81
N ASP A 840 53.73 26.31 19.99
CA ASP A 840 53.39 26.87 21.33
C ASP A 840 52.45 28.11 21.43
N THR A 841 51.42 28.06 22.27
CA THR A 841 51.41 28.54 23.65
C THR A 841 50.00 28.72 24.19
N ASN A 842 49.79 28.18 25.36
CA ASN A 842 49.03 28.59 26.54
C ASN A 842 48.31 29.95 26.58
N SER A 843 47.09 29.98 27.07
CA SER A 843 46.70 30.56 28.39
C SER A 843 45.20 30.83 28.47
N ASP A 844 44.57 30.24 29.45
CA ASP A 844 43.87 30.81 30.59
C ASP A 844 43.12 32.14 30.41
N LEU A 845 41.84 32.15 30.79
CA LEU A 845 41.19 32.94 31.86
C LEU A 845 39.71 33.23 31.59
N THR A 846 38.90 32.65 32.46
CA THR A 846 37.86 33.28 33.31
C THR A 846 36.80 34.24 32.72
N ALA A 847 35.56 33.84 32.92
CA ALA A 847 34.52 34.38 33.82
C ALA A 847 33.70 35.61 33.41
N GLU A 848 32.44 35.48 33.82
CA GLU A 848 31.40 36.48 34.16
C GLU A 848 30.49 36.93 33.01
N ALA A 849 29.24 36.58 33.00
CA ALA A 849 28.08 37.01 33.79
C ALA A 849 27.47 38.37 33.33
N ASN A 850 26.18 38.28 33.16
CA ASN A 850 25.09 39.24 33.26
C ASN A 850 24.33 39.50 31.97
N SER A 851 23.10 39.14 31.91
CA SER A 851 21.82 39.69 32.44
C SER A 851 21.19 40.75 31.52
N GLU A 852 19.88 40.56 31.31
CA GLU A 852 18.84 41.55 30.97
C GLU A 852 18.79 42.01 29.48
N GLU A 853 17.75 41.76 28.73
CA GLU A 853 16.29 42.05 28.75
C GLU A 853 15.45 41.05 28.06
#